data_5150d793914b75dc569028c8d6fb477b
#
_entry.id   5150d793914b75dc569028c8d6fb477b
#
_cell.length_a   1.000
_cell.length_b   1.000
_cell.length_c   1.000
_cell.angle_alpha   90.00
_cell.angle_beta   90.00
_cell.angle_gamma   90.00
#
_symmetry.space_group_name_H-M   'P 1'
#
loop_
_entity.id
_entity.type
_entity.pdbx_description
1 polymer ?
#
loop_
_entity_poly.entity_id
_entity_poly.type
_entity_poly.pdbx_seq_one_letter_code
_entity_poly.pdbx_strand_id
1 'polypeptide(L)'
;MKNTLPLLTALLLTALGALHAAEPLTPPGDRNLPINQVYPPEAFYHNGKGGRVLDVTKPPFNAKGDGKTDDTQALCDAMRFVKEHYEDLAGEGYSYCTYKFDRNWIIYLPNGEYLVSNTISQGWPARAYDIKKGWANSGRVSVASPEAETPELELRGERNYGIRVVGQSRQGTVIRLKDQCPGFEKGKENAVLQFYLLKNGSSINQGNYAQNLTIQTGKGNPGAVGMKWNASDWGGIYNVAILSGDGSGRAGLMMDRRNAHGYQHDIVVDGFDVGVEMGAGTVSNVVLEYATLTNQRQAAVRVSKNETFCGRKLLIKNAPLVLRAAGTAHVVLLDCEAVAEKSVGPAISVEGGTLLARDIRLSGYTSAVSKDKQPVVTGDFIEEYVSGTPVSAYADGPTTTLRLPVKDAPVILPESDLSKWASVDDFGAKGDGLTDDTEAVQRAMNSGKPVVWFPKACYVINGTVTIPATVREVAFLWSSVYRTDPDQPTNLTQRQAGELRIKGEPAEAVKPALFRVEVASVEPLVLRQNVNAGAVFLDHEAQRPVILEDMITWWIHTHYFSRSPGMLFPGAAAQKTSLPRLYRNTKPEGAPKEVFANMVMGFAGGGDDASLAVKNVHAWVRQLENSYYIVEVAFKHSDAWILGFKSEGHPTTTIFHASDHSRLELLGGLYCTYPAPGVVPLVISRDSEICLSLSSFGGTKAGMYPVVLRDERNGQVTEVPDTRFEPRRAICPGERIIPLLTNTPK
;
A
#
# COMPACT_ATOMS: atom_id res chain seq x y z
N MET A 1 67.55 -12.43 35.52
CA MET A 1 66.71 -13.56 35.98
C MET A 1 65.30 -13.32 35.54
N LYS A 2 64.85 -14.12 34.60
CA LYS A 2 63.52 -14.59 34.30
C LYS A 2 62.35 -13.61 34.21
N ASN A 3 62.05 -13.20 32.96
CA ASN A 3 60.80 -13.41 32.27
C ASN A 3 59.49 -13.20 33.00
N THR A 4 58.86 -12.03 32.78
CA THR A 4 57.42 -11.91 32.78
C THR A 4 56.99 -10.89 31.73
N LEU A 5 56.83 -11.33 30.51
CA LEU A 5 55.96 -10.84 29.47
C LEU A 5 55.69 -12.08 28.61
N PRO A 6 54.47 -12.53 28.41
CA PRO A 6 53.45 -11.95 27.57
C PRO A 6 52.04 -12.31 28.08
N LEU A 7 51.24 -11.37 28.50
CA LEU A 7 49.82 -11.56 28.73
C LEU A 7 48.95 -10.34 28.30
N LEU A 8 49.54 -9.42 27.53
CA LEU A 8 48.80 -8.22 27.08
C LEU A 8 48.48 -8.22 25.57
N THR A 9 48.89 -9.26 24.86
CA THR A 9 48.67 -9.32 23.39
C THR A 9 47.51 -10.24 22.99
N ALA A 10 46.86 -10.92 23.92
CA ALA A 10 45.73 -11.81 23.65
C ALA A 10 44.35 -11.18 23.87
N LEU A 11 44.27 -9.96 24.43
CA LEU A 11 42.98 -9.28 24.67
C LEU A 11 42.61 -8.20 23.64
N LEU A 12 43.46 -7.95 22.64
CA LEU A 12 43.18 -6.96 21.58
C LEU A 12 42.81 -7.59 20.21
N LEU A 13 42.66 -8.88 20.11
CA LEU A 13 42.30 -9.58 18.86
C LEU A 13 40.93 -10.24 18.90
N THR A 14 40.13 -10.04 19.95
CA THR A 14 38.75 -10.55 20.00
C THR A 14 37.69 -9.48 19.83
N ALA A 15 38.06 -8.24 19.47
CA ALA A 15 37.10 -7.14 19.24
C ALA A 15 36.97 -6.73 17.75
N LEU A 16 37.55 -7.47 16.83
CA LEU A 16 37.39 -7.24 15.39
C LEU A 16 36.88 -8.52 14.71
N GLY A 17 35.63 -8.87 14.89
CA GLY A 17 35.11 -10.07 14.24
C GLY A 17 33.66 -10.38 14.47
N ALA A 18 32.85 -9.45 14.94
CA ALA A 18 31.43 -9.52 14.65
C ALA A 18 31.17 -8.95 13.24
N LEU A 19 31.74 -9.62 12.22
CA LEU A 19 31.12 -9.60 10.91
C LEU A 19 29.68 -10.06 11.15
N HIS A 20 28.74 -9.15 11.05
CA HIS A 20 27.36 -9.53 10.86
C HIS A 20 27.36 -10.44 9.64
N ALA A 21 27.23 -11.75 9.88
CA ALA A 21 26.91 -12.68 8.81
C ALA A 21 25.65 -12.08 8.17
N ALA A 22 25.73 -11.68 6.91
CA ALA A 22 24.59 -11.20 6.17
C ALA A 22 23.48 -12.23 6.38
N GLU A 23 22.32 -11.80 6.91
CA GLU A 23 21.18 -12.71 7.05
C GLU A 23 20.96 -13.39 5.70
N PRO A 24 20.74 -14.70 5.66
CA PRO A 24 20.54 -15.38 4.39
C PRO A 24 19.36 -14.74 3.67
N LEU A 25 19.61 -14.26 2.46
CA LEU A 25 18.58 -13.61 1.64
C LEU A 25 17.38 -14.55 1.50
N THR A 26 16.21 -14.07 1.86
CA THR A 26 14.96 -14.82 1.64
C THR A 26 14.84 -15.17 0.15
N PRO A 27 14.63 -16.45 -0.21
CA PRO A 27 14.54 -16.85 -1.61
C PRO A 27 13.33 -16.19 -2.31
N PRO A 28 13.36 -16.03 -3.63
CA PRO A 28 12.19 -15.61 -4.39
C PRO A 28 11.03 -16.61 -4.28
N GLY A 29 9.81 -16.08 -4.40
CA GLY A 29 8.58 -16.84 -4.41
C GLY A 29 7.75 -16.68 -3.15
N ASP A 30 6.57 -17.23 -3.20
CA ASP A 30 5.62 -17.25 -2.10
C ASP A 30 6.21 -17.92 -0.83
N ARG A 31 6.06 -17.28 0.30
CA ARG A 31 6.59 -17.75 1.60
C ARG A 31 5.71 -18.79 2.28
N ASN A 32 4.53 -19.05 1.72
CA ASN A 32 3.54 -20.01 2.24
C ASN A 32 3.25 -19.82 3.73
N LEU A 33 2.87 -18.61 4.10
CA LEU A 33 2.67 -18.24 5.50
C LEU A 33 1.53 -19.05 6.13
N PRO A 34 1.76 -19.75 7.26
CA PRO A 34 0.76 -20.57 7.93
C PRO A 34 -0.19 -19.73 8.80
N ILE A 35 -0.84 -18.74 8.20
CA ILE A 35 -1.76 -17.85 8.91
C ILE A 35 -3.05 -18.59 9.25
N ASN A 36 -3.47 -18.50 10.50
CA ASN A 36 -4.79 -18.88 10.97
C ASN A 36 -5.44 -17.63 11.59
N GLN A 37 -6.20 -16.90 10.76
CA GLN A 37 -6.86 -15.67 11.16
C GLN A 37 -8.07 -15.98 12.00
N VAL A 38 -8.10 -15.50 13.22
CA VAL A 38 -9.23 -15.59 14.14
C VAL A 38 -9.61 -14.20 14.65
N TYR A 39 -10.80 -14.07 15.14
CA TYR A 39 -11.28 -12.85 15.76
C TYR A 39 -11.96 -13.17 17.08
N PRO A 40 -11.85 -12.31 18.11
CA PRO A 40 -12.62 -12.46 19.35
C PRO A 40 -14.12 -12.42 19.07
N PRO A 41 -14.95 -13.11 19.88
CA PRO A 41 -16.39 -13.19 19.68
C PRO A 41 -17.09 -11.83 19.53
N GLU A 42 -16.66 -10.85 20.28
CA GLU A 42 -17.20 -9.48 20.26
C GLU A 42 -16.85 -8.69 18.99
N ALA A 43 -15.89 -9.17 18.18
CA ALA A 43 -15.59 -8.58 16.87
C ALA A 43 -16.67 -8.90 15.83
N PHE A 44 -17.48 -9.94 16.05
CA PHE A 44 -18.51 -10.36 15.10
C PHE A 44 -19.79 -9.54 15.23
N TYR A 45 -20.38 -9.24 14.08
CA TYR A 45 -21.67 -8.57 13.97
C TYR A 45 -22.82 -9.58 14.11
N HIS A 46 -23.76 -9.31 14.99
CA HIS A 46 -24.96 -10.13 15.22
C HIS A 46 -26.20 -9.25 15.32
N ASN A 47 -27.12 -9.36 14.34
CA ASN A 47 -28.45 -8.74 14.39
C ASN A 47 -28.46 -7.25 14.82
N GLY A 48 -27.64 -6.42 14.21
CA GLY A 48 -27.57 -4.99 14.49
C GLY A 48 -26.70 -4.62 15.69
N LYS A 49 -25.97 -5.58 16.28
CA LYS A 49 -25.09 -5.35 17.43
C LYS A 49 -23.76 -6.07 17.26
N GLY A 50 -22.75 -5.59 17.97
CA GLY A 50 -21.43 -6.19 18.01
C GLY A 50 -20.41 -5.45 17.16
N GLY A 51 -19.37 -6.18 16.77
CA GLY A 51 -18.25 -5.65 16.01
C GLY A 51 -18.52 -5.53 14.49
N ARG A 52 -17.46 -5.51 13.72
CA ARG A 52 -17.49 -5.24 12.27
C ARG A 52 -17.10 -6.43 11.39
N VAL A 53 -16.98 -7.62 11.99
CA VAL A 53 -16.66 -8.85 11.28
C VAL A 53 -17.93 -9.59 10.93
N LEU A 54 -18.16 -9.79 9.64
CA LEU A 54 -19.32 -10.52 9.10
C LEU A 54 -18.90 -11.97 8.84
N ASP A 55 -19.32 -12.90 9.68
CA ASP A 55 -19.14 -14.33 9.42
C ASP A 55 -20.16 -14.77 8.36
N VAL A 56 -19.69 -15.09 7.16
CA VAL A 56 -20.57 -15.47 6.04
C VAL A 56 -21.38 -16.75 6.30
N THR A 57 -20.95 -17.59 7.24
CA THR A 57 -21.65 -18.84 7.60
C THR A 57 -22.83 -18.63 8.55
N LYS A 58 -22.96 -17.42 9.11
CA LYS A 58 -24.01 -17.06 10.08
C LYS A 58 -25.12 -16.24 9.41
N PRO A 59 -26.32 -16.17 10.04
CA PRO A 59 -27.36 -15.24 9.57
C PRO A 59 -26.83 -13.78 9.50
N PRO A 60 -27.25 -13.01 8.48
CA PRO A 60 -28.27 -13.33 7.50
C PRO A 60 -27.77 -14.09 6.27
N PHE A 61 -26.49 -14.35 6.11
CA PHE A 61 -25.88 -14.89 4.89
C PHE A 61 -26.02 -16.40 4.75
N ASN A 62 -25.67 -17.16 5.79
CA ASN A 62 -25.81 -18.62 5.90
C ASN A 62 -25.11 -19.44 4.79
N ALA A 63 -23.96 -18.96 4.30
CA ALA A 63 -23.10 -19.74 3.42
C ALA A 63 -22.74 -21.08 4.08
N LYS A 64 -22.63 -22.15 3.29
CA LYS A 64 -22.37 -23.48 3.81
C LYS A 64 -20.89 -23.84 3.86
N GLY A 65 -20.14 -23.44 2.85
CA GLY A 65 -18.72 -23.79 2.76
C GLY A 65 -18.47 -25.31 2.72
N ASP A 66 -19.45 -26.11 2.22
CA ASP A 66 -19.42 -27.57 2.22
C ASP A 66 -18.93 -28.18 0.89
N GLY A 67 -18.55 -27.33 -0.07
CA GLY A 67 -18.10 -27.72 -1.40
C GLY A 67 -19.20 -28.25 -2.34
N LYS A 68 -20.46 -28.20 -1.92
CA LYS A 68 -21.62 -28.75 -2.64
C LYS A 68 -22.72 -27.74 -2.84
N THR A 69 -23.08 -27.02 -1.79
CA THR A 69 -24.11 -25.99 -1.82
C THR A 69 -23.58 -24.79 -2.60
N ASP A 70 -24.43 -24.18 -3.43
CA ASP A 70 -24.09 -22.97 -4.15
C ASP A 70 -24.16 -21.77 -3.21
N ASP A 71 -23.01 -21.27 -2.81
CA ASP A 71 -22.86 -20.13 -1.87
C ASP A 71 -22.83 -18.77 -2.58
N THR A 72 -23.02 -18.71 -3.91
CA THR A 72 -22.93 -17.46 -4.69
C THR A 72 -23.76 -16.34 -4.09
N GLN A 73 -25.05 -16.63 -3.79
CA GLN A 73 -25.95 -15.61 -3.28
C GLN A 73 -25.52 -15.12 -1.89
N ALA A 74 -25.14 -16.04 -1.01
CA ALA A 74 -24.72 -15.71 0.36
C ALA A 74 -23.48 -14.79 0.37
N LEU A 75 -22.47 -15.10 -0.46
CA LEU A 75 -21.27 -14.28 -0.58
C LEU A 75 -21.56 -12.92 -1.24
N CYS A 76 -22.39 -12.87 -2.26
CA CYS A 76 -22.83 -11.61 -2.86
C CYS A 76 -23.64 -10.76 -1.88
N ASP A 77 -24.47 -11.38 -1.05
CA ASP A 77 -25.25 -10.68 -0.03
C ASP A 77 -24.35 -10.09 1.06
N ALA A 78 -23.26 -10.78 1.44
CA ALA A 78 -22.28 -10.24 2.37
C ALA A 78 -21.55 -9.01 1.77
N MET A 79 -21.17 -9.07 0.50
CA MET A 79 -20.57 -7.93 -0.18
C MET A 79 -21.55 -6.75 -0.33
N ARG A 80 -22.81 -7.06 -0.59
CA ARG A 80 -23.87 -6.04 -0.67
C ARG A 80 -24.15 -5.42 0.68
N PHE A 81 -24.17 -6.23 1.74
CA PHE A 81 -24.35 -5.76 3.11
C PHE A 81 -23.34 -4.65 3.46
N VAL A 82 -22.06 -4.85 3.15
CA VAL A 82 -21.02 -3.82 3.36
C VAL A 82 -21.37 -2.50 2.69
N LYS A 83 -21.92 -2.55 1.48
CA LYS A 83 -22.34 -1.38 0.73
C LYS A 83 -23.59 -0.71 1.35
N GLU A 84 -24.59 -1.49 1.71
CA GLU A 84 -25.85 -0.98 2.23
C GLU A 84 -25.71 -0.42 3.65
N HIS A 85 -24.82 -1.02 4.47
CA HIS A 85 -24.59 -0.64 5.86
C HIS A 85 -23.35 0.22 6.06
N TYR A 86 -22.84 0.79 4.98
CA TYR A 86 -21.70 1.68 5.02
C TYR A 86 -21.91 2.88 5.95
N GLU A 87 -23.15 3.35 6.12
CA GLU A 87 -23.51 4.49 6.97
C GLU A 87 -23.94 4.11 8.39
N ASP A 88 -24.30 2.84 8.64
CA ASP A 88 -24.88 2.40 9.91
C ASP A 88 -23.88 2.37 11.07
N LEU A 89 -22.58 2.31 10.79
CA LEU A 89 -21.54 2.41 11.81
C LEU A 89 -21.33 3.86 12.29
N ALA A 90 -21.94 4.81 11.60
CA ALA A 90 -21.93 6.21 11.97
C ALA A 90 -23.16 6.54 12.81
N GLY A 91 -23.24 6.07 14.05
CA GLY A 91 -24.23 6.56 14.99
C GLY A 91 -24.24 8.10 15.06
N GLU A 92 -25.34 8.68 15.48
CA GLU A 92 -25.46 10.13 15.69
C GLU A 92 -24.31 10.60 16.61
N GLY A 93 -23.33 11.29 16.09
CA GLY A 93 -22.15 11.75 16.81
C GLY A 93 -20.80 11.31 16.23
N TYR A 94 -20.77 10.31 15.39
CA TYR A 94 -19.53 9.76 14.79
C TYR A 94 -19.05 10.46 13.52
N SER A 95 -19.58 11.61 13.17
CA SER A 95 -19.36 12.24 11.86
C SER A 95 -17.92 12.60 11.52
N TYR A 96 -16.99 12.51 12.47
CA TYR A 96 -15.57 12.80 12.27
C TYR A 96 -14.70 11.56 12.10
N CYS A 97 -14.92 10.55 12.91
CA CYS A 97 -14.17 9.30 12.81
C CYS A 97 -14.55 8.52 11.56
N THR A 98 -15.72 8.83 11.01
CA THR A 98 -16.39 8.04 9.99
C THR A 98 -16.20 8.57 8.59
N TYR A 99 -15.28 9.50 8.37
CA TYR A 99 -15.06 10.03 7.04
C TYR A 99 -14.31 9.04 6.16
N LYS A 100 -15.03 8.32 5.31
CA LYS A 100 -14.55 7.44 4.22
C LYS A 100 -13.76 6.19 4.61
N PHE A 101 -13.03 6.14 5.72
CA PHE A 101 -12.06 5.08 6.01
C PHE A 101 -12.43 4.20 7.19
N ASP A 102 -13.31 4.65 8.06
CA ASP A 102 -13.62 4.02 9.34
C ASP A 102 -14.72 2.95 9.25
N ARG A 103 -15.42 2.90 8.14
CA ARG A 103 -16.57 2.03 7.92
C ARG A 103 -16.14 0.73 7.28
N ASN A 104 -15.21 0.08 7.93
CA ASN A 104 -14.48 -1.02 7.36
C ASN A 104 -15.01 -2.35 7.87
N TRP A 105 -16.05 -2.82 7.22
CA TRP A 105 -16.52 -4.17 7.43
C TRP A 105 -15.50 -5.19 6.94
N ILE A 106 -15.35 -6.28 7.67
CA ILE A 106 -14.55 -7.44 7.30
C ILE A 106 -15.52 -8.57 6.96
N ILE A 107 -15.51 -9.01 5.71
CA ILE A 107 -16.23 -10.19 5.26
C ILE A 107 -15.35 -11.39 5.56
N TYR A 108 -15.67 -12.13 6.61
CA TYR A 108 -14.87 -13.24 7.09
C TYR A 108 -15.43 -14.57 6.60
N LEU A 109 -14.56 -15.36 5.99
CA LEU A 109 -14.86 -16.70 5.52
C LEU A 109 -14.11 -17.71 6.40
N PRO A 110 -14.77 -18.39 7.33
CA PRO A 110 -14.18 -19.55 8.02
C PRO A 110 -13.67 -20.60 7.03
N ASN A 111 -12.80 -21.50 7.49
CA ASN A 111 -12.34 -22.61 6.67
C ASN A 111 -13.53 -23.39 6.12
N GLY A 112 -13.52 -23.62 4.82
CA GLY A 112 -14.58 -24.28 4.06
C GLY A 112 -14.36 -24.12 2.56
N GLU A 113 -15.03 -24.92 1.76
CA GLU A 113 -15.05 -24.80 0.31
C GLU A 113 -16.39 -24.19 -0.13
N TYR A 114 -16.35 -22.92 -0.53
CA TYR A 114 -17.52 -22.15 -0.98
C TYR A 114 -17.67 -22.32 -2.49
N LEU A 115 -18.62 -23.21 -2.89
CA LEU A 115 -18.92 -23.44 -4.29
C LEU A 115 -19.72 -22.28 -4.85
N VAL A 116 -19.31 -21.74 -6.01
CA VAL A 116 -19.97 -20.62 -6.65
C VAL A 116 -20.27 -20.87 -8.13
N SER A 117 -21.36 -20.31 -8.63
CA SER A 117 -21.81 -20.44 -10.02
C SER A 117 -21.87 -19.11 -10.77
N ASN A 118 -21.34 -18.05 -10.19
CA ASN A 118 -21.26 -16.74 -10.81
C ASN A 118 -20.16 -15.90 -10.14
N THR A 119 -19.93 -14.72 -10.67
CA THR A 119 -19.03 -13.72 -10.09
C THR A 119 -19.52 -13.27 -8.71
N ILE A 120 -18.66 -13.34 -7.72
CA ILE A 120 -18.90 -12.75 -6.40
C ILE A 120 -18.55 -11.27 -6.49
N SER A 121 -19.55 -10.41 -6.32
CA SER A 121 -19.40 -8.96 -6.36
C SER A 121 -20.54 -8.24 -5.63
N GLN A 122 -20.38 -6.95 -5.39
CA GLN A 122 -21.42 -6.10 -4.77
C GLN A 122 -22.66 -5.86 -5.65
N GLY A 123 -22.58 -6.14 -6.93
CA GLY A 123 -23.60 -5.77 -7.92
C GLY A 123 -24.48 -6.90 -8.43
N TRP A 124 -24.38 -8.10 -7.90
CA TRP A 124 -25.13 -9.25 -8.40
C TRP A 124 -26.09 -9.85 -7.36
N PRO A 125 -27.30 -10.28 -7.74
CA PRO A 125 -28.08 -9.85 -8.91
C PRO A 125 -28.50 -8.38 -8.78
N ALA A 126 -28.51 -7.65 -9.87
CA ALA A 126 -28.98 -6.27 -9.90
C ALA A 126 -30.46 -6.22 -9.51
N ARG A 127 -30.75 -5.99 -8.25
CA ARG A 127 -32.07 -5.49 -7.83
C ARG A 127 -32.06 -3.99 -8.11
N ALA A 128 -33.08 -3.48 -8.73
CA ALA A 128 -33.30 -2.05 -8.85
C ALA A 128 -33.18 -1.43 -7.43
N TYR A 129 -32.11 -0.72 -7.19
CA TYR A 129 -31.85 -0.05 -5.94
C TYR A 129 -32.69 1.22 -5.93
N ASP A 130 -33.46 1.45 -4.88
CA ASP A 130 -34.24 2.65 -4.72
C ASP A 130 -33.30 3.83 -4.37
N ILE A 131 -32.77 4.50 -5.39
CA ILE A 131 -31.84 5.63 -5.33
C ILE A 131 -32.45 6.81 -4.53
N LYS A 132 -33.75 6.81 -4.27
CA LYS A 132 -34.46 7.95 -3.69
C LYS A 132 -34.17 8.18 -2.20
N LYS A 133 -33.58 7.27 -1.47
CA LYS A 133 -33.43 7.38 -0.01
C LYS A 133 -32.07 7.80 0.53
N GLY A 134 -30.96 7.67 -0.19
CA GLY A 134 -29.64 7.79 0.42
C GLY A 134 -28.84 9.07 0.15
N TRP A 135 -29.14 9.86 -0.87
CA TRP A 135 -28.15 10.85 -1.38
C TRP A 135 -28.64 12.30 -1.53
N ALA A 136 -29.85 12.60 -1.10
CA ALA A 136 -30.41 13.97 -1.20
C ALA A 136 -29.59 15.06 -0.46
N ASN A 137 -28.74 14.70 0.48
CA ASN A 137 -28.01 15.64 1.32
C ASN A 137 -26.55 15.93 0.93
N SER A 138 -25.97 15.27 -0.09
CA SER A 138 -24.56 15.50 -0.43
C SER A 138 -24.30 16.58 -1.49
N GLY A 139 -25.32 17.17 -2.08
CA GLY A 139 -25.19 18.28 -3.04
C GLY A 139 -24.37 18.02 -4.31
N ARG A 140 -24.03 16.76 -4.62
CA ARG A 140 -23.12 16.39 -5.70
C ARG A 140 -23.59 15.27 -6.62
N VAL A 141 -24.86 15.11 -6.78
CA VAL A 141 -25.35 14.32 -7.90
C VAL A 141 -25.61 15.30 -9.04
N SER A 142 -24.73 15.36 -10.01
CA SER A 142 -25.16 15.76 -11.33
C SER A 142 -26.13 14.68 -11.77
N VAL A 143 -27.40 14.93 -11.61
CA VAL A 143 -28.48 14.09 -12.09
C VAL A 143 -28.28 14.00 -13.60
N ALA A 144 -27.79 12.86 -14.07
CA ALA A 144 -27.91 12.55 -15.48
C ALA A 144 -29.40 12.44 -15.78
N SER A 145 -29.79 12.95 -16.92
CA SER A 145 -31.15 12.98 -17.44
C SER A 145 -31.96 11.72 -17.09
N PRO A 146 -33.26 11.85 -16.75
CA PRO A 146 -34.12 10.73 -16.43
C PRO A 146 -34.31 9.69 -17.55
N GLU A 147 -33.72 9.90 -18.71
CA GLU A 147 -33.94 9.13 -19.92
C GLU A 147 -32.90 8.04 -20.21
N ALA A 148 -31.94 7.83 -19.31
CA ALA A 148 -30.91 6.80 -19.53
C ALA A 148 -31.33 5.46 -18.89
N GLU A 149 -31.96 4.62 -19.67
CA GLU A 149 -32.43 3.28 -19.30
C GLU A 149 -31.33 2.20 -19.18
N THR A 150 -30.12 2.53 -18.79
CA THR A 150 -29.07 1.52 -18.66
C THR A 150 -28.66 1.31 -17.20
N PRO A 151 -28.58 0.05 -16.74
CA PRO A 151 -28.08 -0.29 -15.38
C PRO A 151 -26.71 0.29 -15.05
N GLU A 152 -25.93 0.65 -16.07
CA GLU A 152 -24.62 1.27 -15.95
C GLU A 152 -24.64 2.72 -15.42
N LEU A 153 -25.75 3.44 -15.56
CA LEU A 153 -25.91 4.81 -15.07
C LEU A 153 -26.24 4.88 -13.58
N GLU A 154 -26.95 3.89 -13.08
CA GLU A 154 -27.29 3.78 -11.65
C GLU A 154 -26.05 3.62 -10.78
N LEU A 155 -24.97 3.06 -11.34
CA LEU A 155 -23.71 2.81 -10.64
C LEU A 155 -22.74 3.99 -10.64
N ARG A 156 -22.97 5.05 -11.43
CA ARG A 156 -22.07 6.21 -11.55
C ARG A 156 -21.95 7.06 -10.27
N GLY A 157 -22.93 6.98 -9.39
CA GLY A 157 -22.96 7.72 -8.12
C GLY A 157 -22.42 6.92 -6.94
N GLU A 158 -22.09 5.65 -7.11
CA GLU A 158 -21.77 4.75 -6.03
C GLU A 158 -20.26 4.72 -5.72
N ARG A 159 -19.95 5.00 -4.48
CA ARG A 159 -18.61 4.89 -3.95
C ARG A 159 -18.43 3.50 -3.35
N ASN A 160 -17.44 2.74 -3.83
CA ASN A 160 -17.05 1.47 -3.26
C ASN A 160 -15.88 1.71 -2.30
N TYR A 161 -16.14 1.73 -1.01
CA TYR A 161 -15.08 1.86 -0.02
C TYR A 161 -14.91 0.58 0.77
N GLY A 162 -13.66 0.13 0.88
CA GLY A 162 -13.25 -0.77 1.93
C GLY A 162 -13.87 -2.15 1.95
N ILE A 163 -13.92 -2.85 0.82
CA ILE A 163 -14.30 -4.27 0.82
C ILE A 163 -13.10 -5.08 1.27
N ARG A 164 -13.23 -5.76 2.42
CA ARG A 164 -12.19 -6.64 2.94
C ARG A 164 -12.71 -8.06 3.02
N VAL A 165 -12.22 -8.91 2.13
CA VAL A 165 -12.54 -10.34 2.12
C VAL A 165 -11.37 -11.08 2.77
N VAL A 166 -11.62 -11.68 3.91
CA VAL A 166 -10.60 -12.32 4.74
C VAL A 166 -10.99 -13.78 5.02
N GLY A 167 -10.19 -14.70 4.51
CA GLY A 167 -10.29 -16.11 4.86
C GLY A 167 -9.64 -16.42 6.19
N GLN A 168 -10.09 -17.48 6.85
CA GLN A 168 -9.42 -17.97 8.05
C GLN A 168 -8.00 -18.44 7.76
N SER A 169 -7.80 -19.19 6.67
CA SER A 169 -6.47 -19.60 6.22
C SER A 169 -6.46 -19.81 4.71
N ARG A 170 -5.31 -19.59 4.09
CA ARG A 170 -5.18 -19.77 2.64
C ARG A 170 -5.53 -21.18 2.17
N GLN A 171 -5.09 -22.20 2.91
CA GLN A 171 -5.33 -23.60 2.56
C GLN A 171 -6.73 -24.07 2.87
N GLY A 172 -7.33 -23.54 3.94
CA GLY A 172 -8.63 -23.99 4.43
C GLY A 172 -9.83 -23.23 3.87
N THR A 173 -9.65 -21.99 3.43
CA THR A 173 -10.73 -21.16 2.88
C THR A 173 -10.64 -21.12 1.36
N VAL A 174 -11.56 -21.80 0.66
CA VAL A 174 -11.53 -21.94 -0.79
C VAL A 174 -12.82 -21.42 -1.40
N ILE A 175 -12.73 -20.45 -2.32
CA ILE A 175 -13.86 -20.06 -3.20
C ILE A 175 -13.65 -20.77 -4.53
N ARG A 176 -14.53 -21.71 -4.87
CA ARG A 176 -14.41 -22.52 -6.07
C ARG A 176 -15.56 -22.31 -7.06
N LEU A 177 -15.23 -21.91 -8.28
CA LEU A 177 -16.18 -21.84 -9.38
C LEU A 177 -16.60 -23.26 -9.83
N LYS A 178 -17.87 -23.46 -10.11
CA LYS A 178 -18.37 -24.69 -10.71
C LYS A 178 -17.64 -25.01 -12.02
N ASP A 179 -17.45 -26.30 -12.26
CA ASP A 179 -16.93 -26.76 -13.53
C ASP A 179 -17.88 -26.40 -14.68
N GLN A 180 -17.35 -26.04 -15.84
CA GLN A 180 -18.12 -25.67 -17.04
C GLN A 180 -19.22 -24.65 -16.75
N CYS A 181 -18.90 -23.65 -15.93
CA CYS A 181 -19.86 -22.67 -15.45
C CYS A 181 -20.31 -21.74 -16.58
N PRO A 182 -21.62 -21.60 -16.84
CA PRO A 182 -22.12 -20.66 -17.83
C PRO A 182 -21.66 -19.23 -17.55
N GLY A 183 -21.22 -18.51 -18.60
CA GLY A 183 -20.68 -17.16 -18.48
C GLY A 183 -19.16 -17.09 -18.32
N PHE A 184 -18.48 -18.24 -18.22
CA PHE A 184 -17.03 -18.32 -18.12
C PHE A 184 -16.37 -18.99 -19.34
N GLU A 185 -17.08 -19.01 -20.46
CA GLU A 185 -16.58 -19.48 -21.74
C GLU A 185 -15.48 -18.56 -22.29
N LYS A 186 -14.68 -19.07 -23.20
CA LYS A 186 -13.63 -18.30 -23.86
C LYS A 186 -14.14 -16.96 -24.38
N GLY A 187 -13.46 -15.88 -24.02
CA GLY A 187 -13.78 -14.50 -24.44
C GLY A 187 -14.76 -13.75 -23.53
N LYS A 188 -15.26 -14.36 -22.46
CA LYS A 188 -16.15 -13.69 -21.49
C LYS A 188 -15.42 -12.87 -20.43
N GLU A 189 -14.26 -13.31 -19.99
CA GLU A 189 -13.41 -12.64 -18.98
C GLU A 189 -14.13 -12.30 -17.66
N ASN A 190 -15.06 -13.11 -17.22
CA ASN A 190 -15.72 -12.95 -15.93
C ASN A 190 -14.82 -13.44 -14.79
N ALA A 191 -14.83 -12.73 -13.67
CA ALA A 191 -14.03 -13.10 -12.50
C ALA A 191 -14.81 -13.97 -11.52
N VAL A 192 -14.10 -14.82 -10.78
CA VAL A 192 -14.69 -15.52 -9.63
C VAL A 192 -14.96 -14.52 -8.51
N LEU A 193 -13.99 -13.67 -8.18
CA LEU A 193 -14.12 -12.59 -7.19
C LEU A 193 -13.79 -11.24 -7.83
N GLN A 194 -14.69 -10.25 -7.64
CA GLN A 194 -14.56 -8.93 -8.24
C GLN A 194 -14.82 -7.80 -7.24
N PHE A 195 -13.85 -6.89 -7.11
CA PHE A 195 -13.86 -5.79 -6.14
C PHE A 195 -14.42 -4.46 -6.65
N TYR A 196 -14.87 -4.39 -7.87
CA TYR A 196 -15.42 -3.16 -8.46
C TYR A 196 -16.63 -3.45 -9.36
N LEU A 197 -17.50 -2.47 -9.48
CA LEU A 197 -18.71 -2.56 -10.29
C LEU A 197 -18.64 -1.74 -11.59
N LEU A 198 -17.91 -0.63 -11.55
CA LEU A 198 -17.93 0.34 -12.64
C LEU A 198 -16.97 -0.03 -13.76
N LYS A 199 -17.42 0.14 -15.00
CA LYS A 199 -16.63 -0.07 -16.21
C LYS A 199 -15.43 0.88 -16.30
N ASN A 200 -15.54 2.08 -15.74
CA ASN A 200 -14.53 3.12 -15.79
C ASN A 200 -14.00 3.43 -14.40
N GLY A 201 -13.32 2.56 -13.73
CA GLY A 201 -12.79 2.73 -12.38
C GLY A 201 -12.71 4.18 -11.91
N SER A 202 -12.96 4.42 -10.69
CA SER A 202 -13.03 5.77 -10.12
C SER A 202 -12.02 5.88 -8.97
N SER A 203 -11.57 7.08 -8.69
CA SER A 203 -10.76 7.43 -7.51
C SER A 203 -11.46 7.16 -6.16
N ILE A 204 -12.46 6.28 -6.15
CA ILE A 204 -13.33 6.01 -5.01
C ILE A 204 -13.35 4.54 -4.57
N ASN A 205 -12.58 3.67 -5.21
CA ASN A 205 -12.42 2.28 -4.80
C ASN A 205 -11.26 2.14 -3.80
N GLN A 206 -11.38 2.71 -2.62
CA GLN A 206 -10.31 2.73 -1.62
C GLN A 206 -10.45 1.59 -0.61
N GLY A 207 -9.34 1.04 -0.12
CA GLY A 207 -9.31 0.11 1.00
C GLY A 207 -9.83 -1.29 0.68
N ASN A 208 -9.64 -1.77 -0.54
CA ASN A 208 -10.02 -3.12 -0.92
C ASN A 208 -8.92 -4.13 -0.58
N TYR A 209 -9.28 -5.18 0.14
CA TYR A 209 -8.35 -6.23 0.56
C TYR A 209 -8.88 -7.63 0.28
N ALA A 210 -7.98 -8.53 -0.14
CA ALA A 210 -8.21 -9.97 -0.17
C ALA A 210 -7.09 -10.64 0.61
N GLN A 211 -7.43 -11.45 1.61
CA GLN A 211 -6.43 -12.02 2.51
C GLN A 211 -6.75 -13.47 2.88
N ASN A 212 -5.72 -14.30 3.00
CA ASN A 212 -5.77 -15.65 3.59
C ASN A 212 -6.79 -16.58 2.94
N LEU A 213 -6.89 -16.62 1.61
CA LEU A 213 -7.86 -17.48 0.91
C LEU A 213 -7.30 -18.03 -0.41
N THR A 214 -7.93 -19.07 -0.90
CA THR A 214 -7.71 -19.65 -2.22
C THR A 214 -8.91 -19.42 -3.13
N ILE A 215 -8.64 -19.00 -4.37
CA ILE A 215 -9.64 -18.92 -5.45
C ILE A 215 -9.31 -20.00 -6.46
N GLN A 216 -10.31 -20.81 -6.81
CA GLN A 216 -10.19 -21.84 -7.86
C GLN A 216 -11.20 -21.58 -8.96
N THR A 217 -10.74 -21.60 -10.20
CA THR A 217 -11.64 -21.33 -11.35
C THR A 217 -12.38 -22.57 -11.86
N GLY A 218 -12.29 -23.72 -11.17
CA GLY A 218 -12.89 -24.97 -11.63
C GLY A 218 -12.28 -25.47 -12.96
N LYS A 219 -12.95 -26.43 -13.58
CA LYS A 219 -12.51 -27.03 -14.87
C LYS A 219 -13.44 -26.59 -16.00
N GLY A 220 -12.89 -26.48 -17.21
CA GLY A 220 -13.69 -26.15 -18.40
C GLY A 220 -14.21 -24.72 -18.43
N ASN A 221 -13.50 -23.78 -17.77
CA ASN A 221 -13.83 -22.35 -17.69
C ASN A 221 -12.76 -21.47 -18.37
N PRO A 222 -12.53 -21.60 -19.70
CA PRO A 222 -11.40 -20.99 -20.37
C PRO A 222 -11.43 -19.45 -20.42
N GLY A 223 -12.56 -18.82 -20.15
CA GLY A 223 -12.71 -17.37 -20.03
C GLY A 223 -12.62 -16.86 -18.60
N ALA A 224 -12.46 -17.75 -17.62
CA ALA A 224 -12.43 -17.35 -16.22
C ALA A 224 -11.23 -16.48 -15.89
N VAL A 225 -11.47 -15.45 -15.08
CA VAL A 225 -10.48 -14.68 -14.35
C VAL A 225 -10.59 -15.06 -12.87
N GLY A 226 -9.47 -15.36 -12.22
CA GLY A 226 -9.53 -15.71 -10.81
C GLY A 226 -10.03 -14.54 -9.97
N MET A 227 -9.33 -13.41 -10.02
CA MET A 227 -9.71 -12.21 -9.30
C MET A 227 -9.58 -10.96 -10.18
N LYS A 228 -10.61 -10.11 -10.18
CA LYS A 228 -10.53 -8.73 -10.64
C LYS A 228 -10.43 -7.81 -9.44
N TRP A 229 -9.27 -7.15 -9.30
CA TRP A 229 -8.97 -6.31 -8.16
C TRP A 229 -8.65 -4.88 -8.58
N ASN A 230 -9.04 -3.94 -7.74
CA ASN A 230 -8.74 -2.52 -7.89
C ASN A 230 -8.81 -1.83 -6.53
N ALA A 231 -7.88 -0.93 -6.27
CA ALA A 231 -7.96 -0.01 -5.14
C ALA A 231 -7.34 1.32 -5.56
N SER A 232 -8.05 2.42 -5.39
CA SER A 232 -7.62 3.69 -5.99
C SER A 232 -6.48 4.39 -5.27
N ASP A 233 -6.36 4.27 -3.98
CA ASP A 233 -5.28 4.91 -3.23
C ASP A 233 -4.55 3.92 -2.33
N TRP A 234 -5.26 2.99 -1.72
CA TRP A 234 -4.69 2.00 -0.82
C TRP A 234 -5.50 0.72 -0.83
N GLY A 235 -4.82 -0.38 -0.64
CA GLY A 235 -5.39 -1.72 -0.63
C GLY A 235 -4.32 -2.78 -0.81
N GLY A 236 -4.71 -4.06 -0.69
CA GLY A 236 -3.75 -5.13 -0.77
C GLY A 236 -4.33 -6.50 -1.04
N ILE A 237 -3.46 -7.40 -1.46
CA ILE A 237 -3.74 -8.83 -1.59
C ILE A 237 -2.64 -9.57 -0.85
N TYR A 238 -2.98 -10.27 0.23
CA TYR A 238 -2.01 -10.88 1.13
C TYR A 238 -2.31 -12.36 1.34
N ASN A 239 -1.30 -13.22 1.14
CA ASN A 239 -1.40 -14.65 1.39
C ASN A 239 -2.58 -15.30 0.64
N VAL A 240 -2.64 -15.12 -0.67
CA VAL A 240 -3.73 -15.58 -1.55
C VAL A 240 -3.18 -16.54 -2.60
N ALA A 241 -3.91 -17.63 -2.85
CA ALA A 241 -3.67 -18.51 -4.00
C ALA A 241 -4.79 -18.36 -5.04
N ILE A 242 -4.42 -18.28 -6.31
CA ILE A 242 -5.35 -18.22 -7.45
C ILE A 242 -4.99 -19.35 -8.40
N LEU A 243 -5.82 -20.36 -8.46
CA LEU A 243 -5.52 -21.64 -9.09
C LEU A 243 -6.51 -21.95 -10.22
N SER A 244 -5.98 -22.36 -11.35
CA SER A 244 -6.80 -22.94 -12.41
C SER A 244 -7.04 -24.43 -12.15
N GLY A 245 -8.29 -24.88 -12.25
CA GLY A 245 -8.63 -26.28 -12.01
C GLY A 245 -8.16 -27.27 -13.08
N ASP A 246 -7.79 -26.77 -14.27
CA ASP A 246 -7.38 -27.60 -15.42
C ASP A 246 -6.29 -26.93 -16.27
N GLY A 247 -5.64 -25.89 -15.76
CA GLY A 247 -4.66 -25.10 -16.51
C GLY A 247 -5.28 -24.16 -17.55
N SER A 248 -6.60 -24.09 -17.67
CA SER A 248 -7.29 -23.12 -18.51
C SER A 248 -7.59 -21.81 -17.74
N GLY A 249 -8.23 -20.87 -18.39
CA GLY A 249 -8.56 -19.57 -17.81
C GLY A 249 -7.81 -18.42 -18.45
N ARG A 250 -8.39 -17.23 -18.39
CA ARG A 250 -7.89 -16.02 -19.07
C ARG A 250 -6.77 -15.34 -18.29
N ALA A 251 -6.97 -15.09 -17.01
CA ALA A 251 -5.98 -14.48 -16.13
C ALA A 251 -6.19 -14.90 -14.68
N GLY A 252 -5.10 -15.03 -13.93
CA GLY A 252 -5.19 -15.24 -12.49
C GLY A 252 -5.67 -13.98 -11.78
N LEU A 253 -4.85 -12.94 -11.80
CA LEU A 253 -5.14 -11.61 -11.25
C LEU A 253 -5.22 -10.60 -12.38
N MET A 254 -6.33 -9.86 -12.44
CA MET A 254 -6.53 -8.84 -13.45
C MET A 254 -6.85 -7.49 -12.82
N MET A 255 -6.14 -6.46 -13.26
CA MET A 255 -6.31 -5.06 -12.88
C MET A 255 -6.59 -4.26 -14.16
N ASP A 256 -7.83 -4.33 -14.63
CA ASP A 256 -8.27 -3.76 -15.90
C ASP A 256 -9.05 -2.44 -15.75
N ARG A 257 -8.97 -1.81 -14.58
CA ARG A 257 -9.63 -0.53 -14.28
C ARG A 257 -8.62 0.51 -13.83
N ARG A 258 -9.02 1.79 -13.95
CA ARG A 258 -8.23 2.95 -13.51
C ARG A 258 -7.89 2.83 -12.03
N ASN A 259 -6.70 3.34 -11.69
CA ASN A 259 -6.26 3.49 -10.31
C ASN A 259 -6.23 2.15 -9.55
N ALA A 260 -5.31 1.27 -9.93
CA ALA A 260 -4.96 0.12 -9.12
C ALA A 260 -3.68 0.46 -8.35
N HIS A 261 -3.81 0.84 -7.08
CA HIS A 261 -2.68 1.13 -6.21
C HIS A 261 -2.68 0.15 -5.06
N GLY A 262 -1.54 -0.40 -4.72
CA GLY A 262 -1.48 -1.26 -3.55
C GLY A 262 -0.25 -2.14 -3.45
N TYR A 263 -0.15 -2.75 -2.28
CA TYR A 263 0.87 -3.72 -1.95
C TYR A 263 0.28 -5.14 -1.96
N GLN A 264 0.93 -6.03 -2.67
CA GLN A 264 0.48 -7.39 -2.87
C GLN A 264 1.64 -8.32 -2.56
N HIS A 265 1.43 -9.31 -1.70
CA HIS A 265 2.50 -10.22 -1.32
C HIS A 265 2.01 -11.60 -0.90
N ASP A 266 2.92 -12.57 -0.97
CA ASP A 266 2.67 -13.97 -0.67
C ASP A 266 1.52 -14.53 -1.51
N ILE A 267 1.68 -14.40 -2.84
CA ILE A 267 0.66 -14.77 -3.82
C ILE A 267 1.15 -15.96 -4.65
N VAL A 268 0.26 -16.92 -4.83
CA VAL A 268 0.43 -18.00 -5.82
C VAL A 268 -0.55 -17.83 -6.95
N VAL A 269 -0.08 -17.88 -8.19
CA VAL A 269 -0.95 -17.98 -9.38
C VAL A 269 -0.50 -19.17 -10.23
N ASP A 270 -1.36 -20.14 -10.40
CA ASP A 270 -1.04 -21.35 -11.16
C ASP A 270 -2.03 -21.59 -12.31
N GLY A 271 -1.48 -21.79 -13.51
CA GLY A 271 -2.23 -21.91 -14.75
C GLY A 271 -2.54 -20.56 -15.40
N PHE A 272 -3.58 -20.49 -16.20
CA PHE A 272 -4.07 -19.30 -16.94
C PHE A 272 -3.25 -18.94 -18.21
N ASP A 273 -3.84 -18.09 -19.06
CA ASP A 273 -3.11 -17.45 -20.15
C ASP A 273 -2.09 -16.47 -19.59
N VAL A 274 -2.50 -15.64 -18.63
CA VAL A 274 -1.68 -14.63 -18.00
C VAL A 274 -1.79 -14.75 -16.48
N GLY A 275 -0.67 -14.70 -15.78
CA GLY A 275 -0.67 -14.76 -14.32
C GLY A 275 -1.22 -13.46 -13.71
N VAL A 276 -0.58 -12.33 -14.01
CA VAL A 276 -0.98 -10.99 -13.55
C VAL A 276 -1.09 -10.07 -14.74
N GLU A 277 -2.23 -9.43 -14.92
CA GLU A 277 -2.48 -8.50 -16.03
C GLU A 277 -2.88 -7.12 -15.53
N MET A 278 -2.14 -6.10 -15.96
CA MET A 278 -2.42 -4.69 -15.76
C MET A 278 -2.61 -4.01 -17.11
N GLY A 279 -3.76 -3.43 -17.36
CA GLY A 279 -4.04 -2.97 -18.72
C GLY A 279 -5.11 -1.91 -18.88
N ALA A 280 -5.57 -1.29 -17.80
CA ALA A 280 -6.64 -0.30 -17.86
C ALA A 280 -6.24 1.02 -18.54
N GLY A 281 -4.99 1.36 -18.43
CA GLY A 281 -4.43 2.50 -19.20
C GLY A 281 -4.66 3.84 -18.61
N THR A 282 -4.61 3.98 -17.27
CA THR A 282 -4.59 5.34 -16.75
C THR A 282 -3.60 5.59 -15.66
N VAL A 283 -3.74 5.04 -14.49
CA VAL A 283 -2.88 5.40 -13.37
C VAL A 283 -2.90 4.28 -12.37
N SER A 284 -1.94 3.38 -12.46
CA SER A 284 -1.81 2.34 -11.46
C SER A 284 -0.37 2.29 -10.97
N ASN A 285 -0.21 1.98 -9.70
CA ASN A 285 1.08 1.70 -9.09
C ASN A 285 0.93 0.52 -8.15
N VAL A 286 1.46 -0.62 -8.56
CA VAL A 286 1.33 -1.88 -7.85
C VAL A 286 2.69 -2.41 -7.49
N VAL A 287 2.87 -2.76 -6.22
CA VAL A 287 4.01 -3.52 -5.73
C VAL A 287 3.58 -4.97 -5.52
N LEU A 288 4.29 -5.89 -6.14
CA LEU A 288 4.12 -7.34 -5.98
C LEU A 288 5.41 -7.95 -5.45
N GLU A 289 5.37 -8.50 -4.24
CA GLU A 289 6.51 -9.20 -3.65
C GLU A 289 6.16 -10.63 -3.24
N TYR A 290 7.16 -11.50 -3.21
CA TYR A 290 7.00 -12.89 -2.78
C TYR A 290 5.85 -13.60 -3.51
N ALA A 291 5.86 -13.54 -4.84
CA ALA A 291 4.86 -14.23 -5.66
C ALA A 291 5.46 -15.41 -6.42
N THR A 292 4.72 -16.51 -6.45
CA THR A 292 5.02 -17.67 -7.30
C THR A 292 4.00 -17.73 -8.44
N LEU A 293 4.47 -17.56 -9.67
CA LEU A 293 3.66 -17.58 -10.88
C LEU A 293 4.09 -18.80 -11.72
N THR A 294 3.17 -19.76 -11.93
CA THR A 294 3.51 -21.04 -12.58
C THR A 294 2.56 -21.41 -13.68
N ASN A 295 3.11 -22.05 -14.72
CA ASN A 295 2.33 -22.67 -15.80
C ASN A 295 1.45 -21.71 -16.59
N GLN A 296 1.87 -20.44 -16.76
CA GLN A 296 1.17 -19.52 -17.64
C GLN A 296 1.42 -19.88 -19.11
N ARG A 297 0.35 -19.82 -19.92
CA ARG A 297 0.44 -20.20 -21.34
C ARG A 297 0.97 -19.08 -22.24
N GLN A 298 0.93 -17.82 -21.78
CA GLN A 298 1.36 -16.65 -22.60
C GLN A 298 2.39 -15.80 -21.85
N ALA A 299 2.12 -15.38 -20.63
CA ALA A 299 3.02 -14.54 -19.85
C ALA A 299 2.74 -14.64 -18.35
N ALA A 300 3.78 -14.58 -17.53
CA ALA A 300 3.57 -14.47 -16.08
C ALA A 300 3.00 -13.11 -15.72
N VAL A 301 3.57 -12.02 -16.25
CA VAL A 301 3.11 -10.66 -16.00
C VAL A 301 2.95 -9.88 -17.30
N ARG A 302 1.84 -9.17 -17.45
CA ARG A 302 1.63 -8.17 -18.51
C ARG A 302 1.34 -6.81 -17.90
N VAL A 303 2.11 -5.82 -18.32
CA VAL A 303 1.91 -4.42 -17.95
C VAL A 303 1.80 -3.60 -19.22
N SER A 304 0.72 -2.86 -19.38
CA SER A 304 0.49 -2.10 -20.60
C SER A 304 0.02 -0.68 -20.30
N LYS A 305 0.10 0.18 -21.32
CA LYS A 305 -0.32 1.58 -21.23
C LYS A 305 0.44 2.33 -20.12
N ASN A 306 -0.22 3.10 -19.28
CA ASN A 306 0.38 4.03 -18.33
C ASN A 306 0.56 3.44 -16.92
N GLU A 307 0.66 2.14 -16.82
CA GLU A 307 0.75 1.45 -15.55
C GLU A 307 2.18 1.47 -15.00
N THR A 308 2.32 1.52 -13.70
CA THR A 308 3.57 1.30 -12.98
C THR A 308 3.50 -0.01 -12.22
N PHE A 309 4.46 -0.87 -12.42
CA PHE A 309 4.56 -2.19 -11.77
C PHE A 309 5.93 -2.37 -11.14
N CYS A 310 5.95 -2.73 -9.87
CA CYS A 310 7.16 -3.04 -9.14
C CYS A 310 7.09 -4.50 -8.67
N GLY A 311 7.90 -5.36 -9.26
CA GLY A 311 8.01 -6.76 -8.87
C GLY A 311 9.30 -7.02 -8.10
N ARG A 312 9.23 -7.68 -6.94
CA ARG A 312 10.40 -8.13 -6.22
C ARG A 312 10.19 -9.53 -5.65
N LYS A 313 11.26 -10.33 -5.61
CA LYS A 313 11.20 -11.71 -5.09
C LYS A 313 10.13 -12.56 -5.80
N LEU A 314 9.99 -12.38 -7.12
CA LEU A 314 9.10 -13.20 -7.93
C LEU A 314 9.80 -14.49 -8.33
N LEU A 315 9.13 -15.63 -8.18
CA LEU A 315 9.52 -16.91 -8.71
C LEU A 315 8.57 -17.31 -9.83
N ILE A 316 9.08 -17.35 -11.06
CA ILE A 316 8.30 -17.71 -12.24
C ILE A 316 8.74 -19.07 -12.78
N LYS A 317 7.80 -19.99 -13.00
CA LYS A 317 8.08 -21.31 -13.54
C LYS A 317 7.19 -21.62 -14.73
N ASN A 318 7.79 -22.15 -15.79
CA ASN A 318 7.06 -22.63 -16.98
C ASN A 318 6.17 -21.57 -17.64
N ALA A 319 6.61 -20.31 -17.67
CA ALA A 319 5.97 -19.26 -18.45
C ALA A 319 6.81 -18.94 -19.69
N PRO A 320 6.23 -18.87 -20.91
CA PRO A 320 7.00 -18.55 -22.11
C PRO A 320 7.54 -17.10 -22.11
N LEU A 321 6.96 -16.24 -21.31
CA LEU A 321 7.38 -14.87 -21.12
C LEU A 321 7.23 -14.51 -19.64
N VAL A 322 8.30 -14.05 -19.01
CA VAL A 322 8.29 -13.59 -17.62
C VAL A 322 7.49 -12.30 -17.49
N LEU A 323 7.81 -11.32 -18.35
CA LEU A 323 7.15 -10.02 -18.32
C LEU A 323 7.08 -9.40 -19.71
N ARG A 324 5.95 -8.78 -20.02
CA ARG A 324 5.77 -7.87 -21.15
C ARG A 324 5.42 -6.47 -20.66
N ALA A 325 6.31 -5.51 -20.95
CA ALA A 325 6.08 -4.08 -20.73
C ALA A 325 5.73 -3.41 -22.07
N ALA A 326 4.54 -2.86 -22.20
CA ALA A 326 4.07 -2.30 -23.48
C ALA A 326 3.51 -0.87 -23.34
N GLY A 327 3.52 -0.13 -24.43
CA GLY A 327 3.01 1.24 -24.49
C GLY A 327 3.88 2.19 -23.67
N THR A 328 3.36 2.79 -22.62
CA THR A 328 4.09 3.72 -21.73
C THR A 328 4.21 3.18 -20.30
N ALA A 329 4.20 1.86 -20.16
CA ALA A 329 4.38 1.20 -18.87
C ALA A 329 5.75 1.54 -18.25
N HIS A 330 5.80 1.64 -16.94
CA HIS A 330 7.02 1.76 -16.16
C HIS A 330 7.15 0.55 -15.25
N VAL A 331 8.23 -0.22 -15.40
CA VAL A 331 8.41 -1.48 -14.70
C VAL A 331 9.74 -1.49 -13.95
N VAL A 332 9.67 -1.92 -12.70
CA VAL A 332 10.84 -2.24 -11.88
C VAL A 332 10.78 -3.71 -11.49
N LEU A 333 11.85 -4.46 -11.75
CA LEU A 333 12.00 -5.85 -11.32
C LEU A 333 13.28 -6.00 -10.51
N LEU A 334 13.16 -6.59 -9.30
CA LEU A 334 14.28 -6.76 -8.38
C LEU A 334 14.29 -8.19 -7.81
N ASP A 335 15.48 -8.78 -7.68
CA ASP A 335 15.68 -10.05 -6.96
C ASP A 335 14.74 -11.19 -7.43
N CYS A 336 14.48 -11.33 -8.72
CA CYS A 336 13.54 -12.33 -9.26
C CYS A 336 14.28 -13.54 -9.85
N GLU A 337 13.55 -14.65 -9.92
CA GLU A 337 14.02 -15.89 -10.55
C GLU A 337 12.97 -16.42 -11.52
N ALA A 338 13.40 -16.82 -12.72
CA ALA A 338 12.50 -17.42 -13.69
C ALA A 338 13.15 -18.62 -14.37
N VAL A 339 12.39 -19.72 -14.44
CA VAL A 339 12.82 -20.99 -15.03
C VAL A 339 11.77 -21.46 -16.02
N ALA A 340 12.19 -21.70 -17.28
CA ALA A 340 11.39 -22.39 -18.28
C ALA A 340 12.04 -23.76 -18.59
N GLU A 341 11.23 -24.80 -18.65
CA GLU A 341 11.70 -26.17 -18.93
C GLU A 341 12.23 -26.33 -20.35
N LYS A 342 11.74 -25.53 -21.28
CA LYS A 342 12.17 -25.56 -22.69
C LYS A 342 12.61 -24.17 -23.10
N SER A 343 13.59 -24.08 -23.98
CA SER A 343 13.98 -22.80 -24.57
C SER A 343 12.77 -22.17 -25.27
N VAL A 344 12.37 -21.02 -24.77
CA VAL A 344 11.30 -20.19 -25.28
C VAL A 344 11.89 -18.85 -25.69
N GLY A 345 11.14 -17.92 -26.20
CA GLY A 345 11.64 -16.60 -26.62
C GLY A 345 12.38 -15.82 -25.51
N PRO A 346 12.47 -14.51 -25.60
CA PRO A 346 13.08 -13.68 -24.55
C PRO A 346 12.32 -13.81 -23.24
N ALA A 347 13.04 -13.72 -22.11
CA ALA A 347 12.39 -13.72 -20.80
C ALA A 347 11.54 -12.44 -20.59
N ILE A 348 12.09 -11.30 -20.92
CA ILE A 348 11.41 -10.00 -20.75
C ILE A 348 11.29 -9.30 -22.11
N SER A 349 10.09 -8.83 -22.45
CA SER A 349 9.82 -8.06 -23.66
C SER A 349 9.43 -6.62 -23.32
N VAL A 350 10.18 -5.65 -23.83
CA VAL A 350 9.90 -4.21 -23.68
C VAL A 350 9.46 -3.65 -25.04
N GLU A 351 8.19 -3.27 -25.14
CA GLU A 351 7.55 -2.79 -26.37
C GLU A 351 7.02 -1.36 -26.16
N GLY A 352 7.93 -0.40 -26.13
CA GLY A 352 7.62 1.03 -25.91
C GLY A 352 7.57 1.47 -24.44
N GLY A 353 7.60 0.56 -23.47
CA GLY A 353 7.67 0.88 -22.04
C GLY A 353 9.11 1.10 -21.53
N THR A 354 9.27 1.31 -20.26
CA THR A 354 10.56 1.36 -19.57
C THR A 354 10.68 0.23 -18.56
N LEU A 355 11.89 -0.30 -18.43
CA LEU A 355 12.27 -1.35 -17.50
C LEU A 355 13.54 -0.96 -16.74
N LEU A 356 13.49 -1.06 -15.41
CA LEU A 356 14.66 -1.21 -14.57
C LEU A 356 14.63 -2.64 -14.02
N ALA A 357 15.64 -3.44 -14.32
CA ALA A 357 15.76 -4.80 -13.84
C ALA A 357 17.09 -4.96 -13.12
N ARG A 358 17.06 -5.54 -11.91
CA ARG A 358 18.26 -5.75 -11.09
C ARG A 358 18.21 -7.09 -10.37
N ASP A 359 19.32 -7.83 -10.42
CA ASP A 359 19.51 -9.12 -9.77
C ASP A 359 18.46 -10.18 -10.20
N ILE A 360 18.29 -10.33 -11.53
CA ILE A 360 17.33 -11.27 -12.12
C ILE A 360 18.07 -12.52 -12.61
N ARG A 361 17.67 -13.69 -12.12
CA ARG A 361 18.18 -15.01 -12.56
C ARG A 361 17.20 -15.66 -13.50
N LEU A 362 17.69 -16.15 -14.62
CA LEU A 362 16.91 -16.71 -15.71
C LEU A 362 17.46 -18.06 -16.14
N SER A 363 16.58 -18.97 -16.54
CA SER A 363 16.98 -20.24 -17.16
C SER A 363 15.94 -20.68 -18.17
N GLY A 364 16.38 -21.19 -19.31
CA GLY A 364 15.50 -21.70 -20.36
C GLY A 364 14.95 -20.64 -21.33
N TYR A 365 15.51 -19.44 -21.37
CA TYR A 365 15.14 -18.36 -22.30
C TYR A 365 16.24 -18.10 -23.32
N THR A 366 15.87 -17.63 -24.52
CA THR A 366 16.85 -17.35 -25.60
C THR A 366 17.62 -16.08 -25.39
N SER A 367 17.06 -15.12 -24.63
CA SER A 367 17.70 -13.88 -24.20
C SER A 367 17.04 -13.38 -22.93
N ALA A 368 17.76 -12.60 -22.14
CA ALA A 368 17.23 -12.02 -20.91
C ALA A 368 16.20 -10.90 -21.20
N VAL A 369 16.55 -9.97 -22.07
CA VAL A 369 15.67 -8.86 -22.45
C VAL A 369 15.65 -8.68 -23.96
N SER A 370 14.46 -8.51 -24.51
CA SER A 370 14.25 -7.95 -25.85
C SER A 370 13.60 -6.58 -25.76
N LYS A 371 14.09 -5.63 -26.58
CA LYS A 371 13.47 -4.30 -26.76
C LYS A 371 13.05 -4.16 -28.23
N ASP A 372 11.80 -3.85 -28.44
CA ASP A 372 11.21 -3.71 -29.79
C ASP A 372 11.54 -4.94 -30.68
N LYS A 373 11.41 -6.13 -30.09
CA LYS A 373 11.68 -7.47 -30.70
C LYS A 373 13.16 -7.77 -31.00
N GLN A 374 14.10 -6.91 -30.60
CA GLN A 374 15.52 -7.16 -30.73
C GLN A 374 16.11 -7.58 -29.38
N PRO A 375 16.94 -8.63 -29.32
CA PRO A 375 17.66 -8.97 -28.10
C PRO A 375 18.63 -7.84 -27.72
N VAL A 376 18.53 -7.36 -26.48
CA VAL A 376 19.39 -6.27 -25.97
C VAL A 376 20.22 -6.71 -24.77
N VAL A 377 19.74 -7.73 -24.03
CA VAL A 377 20.48 -8.37 -22.96
C VAL A 377 20.44 -9.88 -23.21
N THR A 378 21.60 -10.50 -23.25
CA THR A 378 21.77 -11.95 -23.41
C THR A 378 22.30 -12.57 -22.10
N GLY A 379 22.23 -13.88 -21.99
CA GLY A 379 22.66 -14.60 -20.79
C GLY A 379 21.51 -14.88 -19.83
N ASP A 380 21.85 -15.48 -18.71
CA ASP A 380 20.93 -16.01 -17.70
C ASP A 380 20.90 -15.20 -16.40
N PHE A 381 21.63 -14.08 -16.38
CA PHE A 381 21.64 -13.16 -15.24
C PHE A 381 21.65 -11.69 -15.70
N ILE A 382 20.76 -10.91 -15.10
CA ILE A 382 20.76 -9.45 -15.25
C ILE A 382 21.24 -8.86 -13.93
N GLU A 383 22.48 -8.36 -13.93
CA GLU A 383 22.98 -7.65 -12.75
C GLU A 383 22.24 -6.33 -12.54
N GLU A 384 22.21 -5.49 -13.58
CA GLU A 384 21.38 -4.28 -13.65
C GLU A 384 21.17 -3.87 -15.11
N TYR A 385 19.95 -3.56 -15.47
CA TYR A 385 19.60 -3.09 -16.82
C TYR A 385 18.50 -2.02 -16.74
N VAL A 386 18.72 -0.94 -17.47
CA VAL A 386 17.74 0.16 -17.66
C VAL A 386 17.45 0.31 -19.15
N SER A 387 16.19 0.16 -19.56
CA SER A 387 15.82 0.19 -20.97
C SER A 387 15.74 1.61 -21.57
N GLY A 388 15.67 2.63 -20.75
CA GLY A 388 15.72 4.05 -21.14
C GLY A 388 17.13 4.62 -20.95
N THR A 389 17.28 5.92 -21.20
CA THR A 389 18.55 6.62 -20.97
C THR A 389 18.66 7.02 -19.49
N PRO A 390 19.55 6.43 -18.71
CA PRO A 390 19.77 6.87 -17.35
C PRO A 390 20.46 8.23 -17.32
N VAL A 391 20.18 9.02 -16.30
CA VAL A 391 20.67 10.37 -16.12
C VAL A 391 21.46 10.46 -14.81
N SER A 392 22.67 11.00 -14.86
CA SER A 392 23.39 11.45 -13.66
C SER A 392 23.31 12.98 -13.57
N ALA A 393 23.20 13.50 -12.34
CA ALA A 393 23.30 14.93 -12.07
C ALA A 393 24.68 15.48 -12.39
N TYR A 394 25.71 14.63 -12.40
CA TYR A 394 27.10 14.95 -12.68
C TYR A 394 27.56 14.28 -13.97
N ALA A 395 28.39 15.00 -14.76
CA ALA A 395 28.82 14.52 -16.09
C ALA A 395 29.50 13.15 -16.05
N ASP A 396 30.31 12.89 -15.02
CA ASP A 396 31.05 11.61 -14.85
C ASP A 396 30.49 10.76 -13.71
N GLY A 397 29.29 11.08 -13.20
CA GLY A 397 28.64 10.33 -12.12
C GLY A 397 28.12 8.98 -12.60
N PRO A 398 27.97 8.00 -11.69
CA PRO A 398 27.43 6.70 -12.03
C PRO A 398 25.97 6.81 -12.48
N THR A 399 25.59 5.92 -13.39
CA THR A 399 24.22 5.77 -13.90
C THR A 399 23.62 4.42 -13.52
N THR A 400 24.02 3.94 -12.35
CA THR A 400 23.53 2.70 -11.72
C THR A 400 22.81 3.04 -10.42
N THR A 401 21.99 2.11 -9.92
CA THR A 401 21.32 2.27 -8.64
C THR A 401 22.33 2.34 -7.48
N LEU A 402 21.91 2.88 -6.32
CA LEU A 402 22.77 2.95 -5.13
C LEU A 402 23.00 1.56 -4.51
N ARG A 403 22.20 0.57 -4.87
CA ARG A 403 22.24 -0.78 -4.29
C ARG A 403 22.21 -0.75 -2.76
N LEU A 404 21.33 0.07 -2.18
CA LEU A 404 21.18 0.08 -0.74
C LEU A 404 20.80 -1.31 -0.23
N PRO A 405 21.33 -1.72 0.93
CA PRO A 405 20.94 -2.99 1.53
C PRO A 405 19.43 -3.06 1.78
N VAL A 406 18.77 -4.06 1.21
CA VAL A 406 17.35 -4.30 1.44
C VAL A 406 17.17 -5.34 2.51
N LYS A 407 16.52 -4.94 3.61
CA LYS A 407 16.11 -5.84 4.68
C LYS A 407 14.63 -6.13 4.55
N ASP A 408 14.26 -7.39 4.70
CA ASP A 408 12.86 -7.80 4.72
C ASP A 408 12.29 -7.61 6.12
N ALA A 409 11.02 -7.20 6.20
CA ALA A 409 10.35 -7.11 7.48
C ALA A 409 10.29 -8.48 8.16
N PRO A 410 10.55 -8.57 9.47
CA PRO A 410 10.32 -9.79 10.20
C PRO A 410 8.88 -10.27 10.02
N VAL A 411 8.70 -11.57 9.78
CA VAL A 411 7.37 -12.16 9.66
C VAL A 411 6.78 -12.34 11.06
N ILE A 412 5.76 -11.55 11.37
CA ILE A 412 4.98 -11.69 12.59
C ILE A 412 3.61 -12.24 12.21
N LEU A 413 3.40 -13.53 12.49
CA LEU A 413 2.09 -14.16 12.25
C LEU A 413 1.07 -13.61 13.27
N PRO A 414 -0.19 -13.36 12.84
CA PRO A 414 -1.27 -13.03 13.76
C PRO A 414 -1.41 -14.08 14.86
N GLU A 415 -1.55 -13.65 16.10
CA GLU A 415 -1.74 -14.56 17.22
C GLU A 415 -3.14 -15.20 17.15
N SER A 416 -3.17 -16.51 17.09
CA SER A 416 -4.45 -17.28 17.01
C SER A 416 -5.00 -17.71 18.37
N ASP A 417 -4.20 -17.62 19.42
CA ASP A 417 -4.65 -17.87 20.80
C ASP A 417 -5.28 -16.59 21.39
N LEU A 418 -6.60 -16.52 21.36
CA LEU A 418 -7.35 -15.36 21.86
C LEU A 418 -7.12 -15.09 23.36
N SER A 419 -6.65 -16.07 24.13
CA SER A 419 -6.32 -15.86 25.55
C SER A 419 -5.16 -14.89 25.75
N LYS A 420 -4.36 -14.67 24.69
CA LYS A 420 -3.21 -13.73 24.68
C LYS A 420 -3.61 -12.33 24.22
N TRP A 421 -4.88 -12.09 23.92
CA TRP A 421 -5.36 -10.80 23.47
C TRP A 421 -5.91 -9.98 24.65
N ALA A 422 -5.64 -8.68 24.64
CA ALA A 422 -6.26 -7.71 25.53
C ALA A 422 -7.13 -6.76 24.72
N SER A 423 -8.42 -6.77 24.95
CA SER A 423 -9.34 -5.77 24.40
C SER A 423 -9.19 -4.48 25.19
N VAL A 424 -9.01 -3.35 24.53
CA VAL A 424 -8.97 -2.05 25.23
C VAL A 424 -10.30 -1.77 25.94
N ASP A 425 -11.42 -2.32 25.46
CA ASP A 425 -12.75 -2.18 26.06
C ASP A 425 -12.83 -2.85 27.42
N ASP A 426 -12.16 -4.00 27.62
CA ASP A 426 -12.11 -4.71 28.91
C ASP A 426 -11.45 -3.87 30.01
N PHE A 427 -10.61 -2.90 29.61
CA PHE A 427 -9.95 -1.94 30.50
C PHE A 427 -10.67 -0.60 30.61
N GLY A 428 -11.88 -0.52 30.04
CA GLY A 428 -12.79 0.61 30.21
C GLY A 428 -12.76 1.64 29.09
N ALA A 429 -12.08 1.36 27.98
CA ALA A 429 -12.15 2.22 26.81
C ALA A 429 -13.58 2.25 26.26
N LYS A 430 -14.07 3.41 25.87
CA LYS A 430 -15.43 3.60 25.38
C LYS A 430 -15.52 3.41 23.87
N GLY A 431 -14.50 3.85 23.14
CA GLY A 431 -14.48 3.76 21.68
C GLY A 431 -15.69 4.44 21.03
N ASP A 432 -16.20 5.48 21.68
CA ASP A 432 -17.40 6.23 21.27
C ASP A 432 -17.04 7.49 20.46
N GLY A 433 -15.74 7.71 20.22
CA GLY A 433 -15.25 8.86 19.51
C GLY A 433 -15.36 10.20 20.26
N LEU A 434 -15.67 10.17 21.55
CA LEU A 434 -15.87 11.36 22.39
C LEU A 434 -15.08 11.27 23.68
N THR A 435 -15.13 10.14 24.36
CA THR A 435 -14.47 9.91 25.64
C THR A 435 -12.97 9.77 25.44
N ASP A 436 -12.18 10.39 26.30
CA ASP A 436 -10.73 10.19 26.33
C ASP A 436 -10.41 8.78 26.85
N ASP A 437 -9.95 7.92 25.96
CA ASP A 437 -9.62 6.53 26.24
C ASP A 437 -8.16 6.32 26.65
N THR A 438 -7.34 7.39 26.80
CA THR A 438 -5.89 7.32 27.03
C THR A 438 -5.53 6.37 28.18
N GLU A 439 -6.13 6.56 29.37
CA GLU A 439 -5.81 5.73 30.54
C GLU A 439 -6.28 4.28 30.38
N ALA A 440 -7.43 4.06 29.75
CA ALA A 440 -7.97 2.72 29.52
C ALA A 440 -7.06 1.93 28.57
N VAL A 441 -6.65 2.58 27.48
CA VAL A 441 -5.71 2.00 26.51
C VAL A 441 -4.34 1.73 27.17
N GLN A 442 -3.85 2.65 28.02
CA GLN A 442 -2.60 2.41 28.75
C GLN A 442 -2.70 1.19 29.70
N ARG A 443 -3.85 1.01 30.38
CA ARG A 443 -4.06 -0.18 31.20
C ARG A 443 -4.05 -1.46 30.38
N ALA A 444 -4.67 -1.46 29.19
CA ALA A 444 -4.63 -2.59 28.29
C ALA A 444 -3.20 -2.91 27.82
N MET A 445 -2.41 -1.89 27.46
CA MET A 445 -0.99 -2.06 27.13
C MET A 445 -0.20 -2.69 28.29
N ASN A 446 -0.50 -2.33 29.51
CA ASN A 446 0.17 -2.84 30.73
C ASN A 446 -0.37 -4.19 31.21
N SER A 447 -1.28 -4.82 30.49
CA SER A 447 -1.91 -6.11 30.87
C SER A 447 -0.95 -7.29 30.88
N GLY A 448 0.23 -7.15 30.26
CA GLY A 448 1.18 -8.24 30.03
C GLY A 448 0.82 -9.17 28.86
N LYS A 449 -0.28 -8.91 28.16
CA LYS A 449 -0.66 -9.65 26.95
C LYS A 449 0.16 -9.19 25.75
N PRO A 450 0.57 -10.11 24.85
CA PRO A 450 1.37 -9.74 23.68
C PRO A 450 0.58 -9.06 22.57
N VAL A 451 -0.76 -9.19 22.55
CA VAL A 451 -1.63 -8.52 21.57
C VAL A 451 -2.60 -7.59 22.30
N VAL A 452 -2.62 -6.34 21.88
CA VAL A 452 -3.64 -5.36 22.28
C VAL A 452 -4.46 -4.98 21.08
N TRP A 453 -5.79 -5.04 21.19
CA TRP A 453 -6.67 -4.80 20.06
C TRP A 453 -7.81 -3.84 20.36
N PHE A 454 -8.29 -3.21 19.31
CA PHE A 454 -9.28 -2.15 19.34
C PHE A 454 -10.57 -2.62 18.66
N PRO A 455 -11.60 -3.03 19.41
CA PRO A 455 -12.81 -3.64 18.84
C PRO A 455 -13.73 -2.65 18.14
N LYS A 456 -13.82 -1.40 18.62
CA LYS A 456 -14.76 -0.40 18.08
C LYS A 456 -14.17 0.47 16.99
N ALA A 457 -15.02 1.26 16.37
CA ALA A 457 -14.63 2.04 15.21
C ALA A 457 -13.72 3.24 15.55
N CYS A 458 -13.83 3.81 16.75
CA CYS A 458 -13.24 5.11 16.99
C CYS A 458 -12.85 5.36 18.45
N TYR A 459 -11.58 5.62 18.68
CA TYR A 459 -11.01 5.91 20.01
C TYR A 459 -10.33 7.27 20.06
N VAL A 460 -10.51 7.97 21.16
CA VAL A 460 -9.85 9.25 21.43
C VAL A 460 -8.70 9.05 22.39
N ILE A 461 -7.51 9.50 22.03
CA ILE A 461 -6.32 9.46 22.85
C ILE A 461 -5.75 10.88 22.95
N ASN A 462 -5.98 11.55 24.08
CA ASN A 462 -5.52 12.92 24.32
C ASN A 462 -4.14 12.98 25.00
N GLY A 463 -3.77 11.93 25.69
CA GLY A 463 -2.42 11.73 26.24
C GLY A 463 -1.48 11.03 25.27
N THR A 464 -0.42 10.46 25.81
CA THR A 464 0.49 9.55 25.09
C THR A 464 0.45 8.19 25.75
N VAL A 465 0.18 7.17 24.97
CA VAL A 465 0.18 5.77 25.40
C VAL A 465 1.57 5.15 25.16
N THR A 466 2.17 4.62 26.19
CA THR A 466 3.46 3.90 26.10
C THR A 466 3.21 2.43 25.79
N ILE A 467 3.88 1.91 24.77
CA ILE A 467 3.81 0.49 24.38
C ILE A 467 4.98 -0.25 25.04
N PRO A 468 4.75 -1.12 26.02
CA PRO A 468 5.80 -1.86 26.72
C PRO A 468 6.38 -3.00 25.86
N ALA A 469 7.52 -3.54 26.29
CA ALA A 469 8.23 -4.61 25.58
C ALA A 469 7.42 -5.92 25.44
N THR A 470 6.48 -6.15 26.36
CA THR A 470 5.60 -7.33 26.33
C THR A 470 4.64 -7.33 25.15
N VAL A 471 4.26 -6.15 24.65
CA VAL A 471 3.37 -6.03 23.49
C VAL A 471 4.17 -6.26 22.22
N ARG A 472 3.74 -7.22 21.40
CA ARG A 472 4.31 -7.57 20.10
C ARG A 472 3.44 -7.12 18.94
N GLU A 473 2.14 -6.99 19.18
CA GLU A 473 1.17 -6.58 18.17
C GLU A 473 0.13 -5.62 18.74
N VAL A 474 -0.15 -4.54 18.01
CA VAL A 474 -1.30 -3.69 18.23
C VAL A 474 -2.20 -3.81 17.01
N ALA A 475 -3.33 -4.48 17.18
CA ALA A 475 -4.30 -4.77 16.11
C ALA A 475 -5.47 -3.79 16.20
N PHE A 476 -5.56 -2.87 15.25
CA PHE A 476 -6.64 -1.88 15.25
C PHE A 476 -7.89 -2.34 14.52
N LEU A 477 -7.83 -3.38 13.71
CA LEU A 477 -8.92 -3.84 12.85
C LEU A 477 -9.60 -2.67 12.11
N TRP A 478 -8.80 -1.75 11.60
CA TRP A 478 -9.24 -0.52 10.93
C TRP A 478 -10.01 0.46 11.83
N SER A 479 -9.79 0.39 13.15
CA SER A 479 -10.26 1.43 14.06
C SER A 479 -9.55 2.74 13.79
N SER A 480 -10.29 3.83 13.91
CA SER A 480 -9.70 5.17 13.94
C SER A 480 -9.22 5.50 15.34
N VAL A 481 -8.02 6.01 15.41
CA VAL A 481 -7.47 6.57 16.64
C VAL A 481 -7.09 8.02 16.37
N TYR A 482 -7.56 8.94 17.19
CA TYR A 482 -7.29 10.35 17.00
C TYR A 482 -7.21 11.11 18.30
N ARG A 483 -6.79 12.37 18.22
CA ARG A 483 -6.74 13.30 19.33
C ARG A 483 -7.81 14.36 19.15
N THR A 484 -8.55 14.68 20.22
CA THR A 484 -9.41 15.86 20.24
C THR A 484 -8.56 17.11 20.51
N ASP A 485 -8.85 18.17 19.82
CA ASP A 485 -8.27 19.47 20.12
C ASP A 485 -9.05 20.08 21.30
N PRO A 486 -8.41 20.31 22.46
CA PRO A 486 -9.11 20.85 23.62
C PRO A 486 -9.67 22.25 23.39
N ASP A 487 -9.15 22.98 22.41
CA ASP A 487 -9.61 24.31 22.05
C ASP A 487 -10.73 24.30 21.00
N GLN A 488 -11.18 23.13 20.58
CA GLN A 488 -12.22 22.99 19.56
C GLN A 488 -13.47 22.32 20.11
N PRO A 489 -14.67 22.91 19.90
CA PRO A 489 -15.90 22.34 20.42
C PRO A 489 -16.16 20.95 19.81
N THR A 490 -16.51 20.01 20.68
CA THR A 490 -16.86 18.62 20.34
C THR A 490 -18.14 18.50 19.49
N ASN A 491 -18.84 19.60 19.27
CA ASN A 491 -20.06 19.60 18.47
C ASN A 491 -19.78 19.73 16.98
N LEU A 492 -19.75 18.62 16.35
CA LEU A 492 -19.34 18.38 14.98
C LEU A 492 -20.39 18.80 13.93
N THR A 493 -21.63 18.98 14.34
CA THR A 493 -22.72 19.38 13.47
C THR A 493 -22.72 20.88 13.15
N GLN A 494 -21.95 21.68 13.90
CA GLN A 494 -21.88 23.14 13.73
C GLN A 494 -20.62 23.64 13.01
N ARG A 495 -19.73 22.76 12.55
CA ARG A 495 -18.58 23.21 11.78
C ARG A 495 -18.99 23.56 10.36
N GLN A 496 -19.26 24.84 10.17
CA GLN A 496 -19.28 25.41 8.83
C GLN A 496 -17.89 25.21 8.21
N ALA A 497 -17.86 24.64 7.02
CA ALA A 497 -16.66 24.49 6.21
C ALA A 497 -15.97 25.87 6.08
N GLY A 498 -14.93 26.11 6.84
CA GLY A 498 -14.19 27.36 6.73
C GLY A 498 -13.23 27.72 7.86
N GLU A 499 -13.38 27.21 9.07
CA GLU A 499 -12.58 27.70 10.20
C GLU A 499 -11.98 26.61 11.09
N LEU A 500 -11.12 25.79 10.52
CA LEU A 500 -10.07 25.15 11.29
C LEU A 500 -8.78 25.99 11.16
N ARG A 501 -8.83 27.21 11.64
CA ARG A 501 -7.62 27.98 11.98
C ARG A 501 -7.14 27.45 13.32
N ILE A 502 -6.12 26.61 13.30
CA ILE A 502 -5.24 26.43 14.45
C ILE A 502 -4.55 27.78 14.61
N LYS A 503 -5.02 28.61 15.55
CA LYS A 503 -4.35 29.84 15.90
C LYS A 503 -2.96 29.50 16.38
N GLY A 504 -1.96 29.93 15.63
CA GLY A 504 -0.60 30.24 15.99
C GLY A 504 0.00 29.62 17.26
N GLU A 505 0.10 28.29 17.36
CA GLU A 505 1.11 27.73 18.23
C GLU A 505 2.48 27.89 17.56
N PRO A 506 3.51 28.28 18.30
CA PRO A 506 4.86 28.35 17.77
C PRO A 506 5.26 27.00 17.17
N ALA A 507 6.04 27.02 16.10
CA ALA A 507 6.47 25.86 15.34
C ALA A 507 7.24 24.79 16.17
N GLU A 508 7.53 25.09 17.43
CA GLU A 508 8.28 24.27 18.38
C GLU A 508 7.41 23.48 19.37
N ALA A 509 6.10 23.75 19.46
CA ALA A 509 5.24 22.93 20.31
C ALA A 509 4.98 21.57 19.63
N VAL A 510 5.87 20.65 19.87
CA VAL A 510 5.75 19.26 19.41
C VAL A 510 4.52 18.65 20.07
N LYS A 511 3.43 18.45 19.29
CA LYS A 511 2.25 17.76 19.82
C LYS A 511 2.64 16.39 20.34
N PRO A 512 2.13 15.96 21.50
CA PRO A 512 2.39 14.61 22.01
C PRO A 512 2.00 13.54 20.98
N ALA A 513 2.78 12.48 20.89
CA ALA A 513 2.40 11.33 20.10
C ALA A 513 1.24 10.58 20.75
N LEU A 514 0.41 9.90 19.97
CA LEU A 514 -0.62 9.01 20.49
C LEU A 514 0.02 7.80 21.15
N PHE A 515 1.00 7.22 20.50
CA PHE A 515 1.74 6.05 21.02
C PHE A 515 3.23 6.35 21.10
N ARG A 516 3.89 5.78 22.10
CA ARG A 516 5.33 5.88 22.31
C ARG A 516 5.93 4.52 22.57
N VAL A 517 7.04 4.22 21.90
CA VAL A 517 7.83 3.01 22.10
C VAL A 517 9.12 3.42 22.80
N GLU A 518 9.16 3.31 24.14
CA GLU A 518 10.29 3.76 24.97
C GLU A 518 11.21 2.62 25.41
N VAL A 519 10.74 1.39 25.36
CA VAL A 519 11.44 0.27 25.98
C VAL A 519 12.47 -0.31 25.02
N ALA A 520 13.69 -0.47 25.50
CA ALA A 520 14.73 -1.20 24.79
C ALA A 520 14.34 -2.69 24.70
N SER A 521 13.94 -3.12 23.53
CA SER A 521 13.63 -4.52 23.20
C SER A 521 14.21 -4.81 21.83
N VAL A 522 14.65 -6.03 21.62
CA VAL A 522 15.10 -6.51 20.30
C VAL A 522 13.98 -7.19 19.52
N GLU A 523 12.90 -7.58 20.21
CA GLU A 523 11.75 -8.21 19.57
C GLU A 523 10.98 -7.19 18.74
N PRO A 524 10.65 -7.50 17.49
CA PRO A 524 9.91 -6.60 16.63
C PRO A 524 8.51 -6.29 17.18
N LEU A 525 8.02 -5.08 16.91
CA LEU A 525 6.66 -4.63 17.18
C LEU A 525 5.93 -4.40 15.89
N VAL A 526 4.75 -4.96 15.71
CA VAL A 526 3.87 -4.67 14.57
C VAL A 526 2.64 -3.86 15.00
N LEU A 527 2.31 -2.83 14.22
CA LEU A 527 1.08 -2.04 14.33
C LEU A 527 0.32 -2.19 13.01
N ARG A 528 -0.92 -2.67 13.06
CA ARG A 528 -1.69 -3.04 11.87
C ARG A 528 -3.02 -2.33 11.77
N GLN A 529 -3.35 -1.93 10.54
CA GLN A 529 -4.72 -1.61 10.13
C GLN A 529 -5.33 -0.47 10.92
N ASN A 530 -4.66 0.67 10.93
CA ASN A 530 -5.13 1.86 11.63
C ASN A 530 -5.42 3.01 10.67
N VAL A 531 -6.39 3.81 11.04
CA VAL A 531 -6.62 5.16 10.48
C VAL A 531 -6.37 6.18 11.56
N ASN A 532 -5.36 7.02 11.38
CA ASN A 532 -5.02 8.08 12.32
C ASN A 532 -5.46 9.44 11.79
N ALA A 533 -5.89 10.31 12.69
CA ALA A 533 -6.27 11.66 12.35
C ALA A 533 -5.76 12.70 13.36
N GLY A 534 -5.18 13.76 12.85
CA GLY A 534 -4.91 14.98 13.60
C GLY A 534 -3.75 14.97 14.60
N ALA A 535 -2.89 13.93 14.64
CA ALA A 535 -1.78 13.84 15.58
C ALA A 535 -0.56 13.11 14.99
N VAL A 536 0.55 13.14 15.71
CA VAL A 536 1.64 12.19 15.49
C VAL A 536 1.19 10.83 16.03
N PHE A 537 1.16 9.82 15.17
CA PHE A 537 0.68 8.50 15.58
C PHE A 537 1.69 7.78 16.48
N LEU A 538 2.93 7.65 16.04
CA LEU A 538 3.96 6.89 16.74
C LEU A 538 5.24 7.69 16.94
N ASP A 539 5.74 7.73 18.18
CA ASP A 539 7.09 8.16 18.52
C ASP A 539 7.95 6.94 18.85
N HIS A 540 8.91 6.66 17.99
CA HIS A 540 9.77 5.49 18.08
C HIS A 540 11.05 5.81 18.84
N GLU A 541 11.00 5.78 20.16
CA GLU A 541 12.17 6.06 21.03
C GLU A 541 13.05 4.83 21.33
N ALA A 542 12.50 3.62 21.20
CA ALA A 542 13.19 2.36 21.43
C ALA A 542 14.12 1.94 20.28
N GLN A 543 14.96 0.94 20.52
CA GLN A 543 15.80 0.33 19.47
C GLN A 543 15.14 -0.90 18.79
N ARG A 544 14.00 -1.38 19.31
CA ARG A 544 13.28 -2.51 18.69
C ARG A 544 12.76 -2.14 17.29
N PRO A 545 12.83 -3.04 16.30
CA PRO A 545 12.24 -2.79 14.98
C PRO A 545 10.74 -2.53 15.07
N VAL A 546 10.23 -1.60 14.28
CA VAL A 546 8.80 -1.32 14.15
C VAL A 546 8.32 -1.63 12.76
N ILE A 547 7.21 -2.35 12.66
CA ILE A 547 6.53 -2.71 11.43
C ILE A 547 5.18 -2.00 11.40
N LEU A 548 4.96 -1.19 10.38
CA LEU A 548 3.72 -0.45 10.13
C LEU A 548 3.03 -1.09 8.93
N GLU A 549 1.89 -1.75 9.14
CA GLU A 549 1.14 -2.44 8.09
C GLU A 549 -0.23 -1.82 7.90
N ASP A 550 -0.57 -1.42 6.69
CA ASP A 550 -1.88 -0.86 6.34
C ASP A 550 -2.24 0.36 7.22
N MET A 551 -1.27 1.26 7.39
CA MET A 551 -1.44 2.41 8.26
C MET A 551 -1.75 3.65 7.44
N ILE A 552 -2.82 4.33 7.82
CA ILE A 552 -3.27 5.52 7.13
C ILE A 552 -3.24 6.70 8.09
N THR A 553 -2.49 7.72 7.76
CA THR A 553 -2.57 9.01 8.43
C THR A 553 -3.36 9.94 7.54
N TRP A 554 -4.56 10.27 8.00
CA TRP A 554 -5.46 11.13 7.27
C TRP A 554 -5.62 12.46 7.97
N TRP A 555 -5.55 13.52 7.20
CA TRP A 555 -5.90 14.82 7.71
C TRP A 555 -7.42 15.04 7.56
N ILE A 556 -8.12 15.17 8.68
CA ILE A 556 -9.52 15.58 8.66
C ILE A 556 -9.56 17.04 8.20
N HIS A 557 -9.53 17.25 6.92
CA HIS A 557 -9.74 18.57 6.35
C HIS A 557 -11.07 18.62 5.63
N THR A 558 -11.91 19.51 6.09
CA THR A 558 -13.17 19.92 5.47
C THR A 558 -12.99 20.45 4.03
N HIS A 559 -11.77 20.65 3.57
CA HIS A 559 -11.45 21.18 2.24
C HIS A 559 -11.70 20.23 1.06
N TYR A 560 -11.81 18.94 1.27
CA TYR A 560 -12.12 18.04 0.17
C TYR A 560 -13.50 18.30 -0.46
N PHE A 561 -14.38 19.03 0.22
CA PHE A 561 -15.75 19.31 -0.23
C PHE A 561 -16.06 20.76 -0.59
N SER A 562 -15.23 21.71 -0.28
CA SER A 562 -15.44 23.07 -0.76
C SER A 562 -14.73 23.31 -2.09
N ARG A 563 -15.22 22.71 -3.15
CA ARG A 563 -15.01 23.24 -4.50
C ARG A 563 -15.88 24.49 -4.71
N SER A 564 -15.80 25.45 -3.83
CA SER A 564 -16.29 26.77 -4.15
C SER A 564 -15.30 27.39 -5.13
N PRO A 565 -15.77 27.90 -6.29
CA PRO A 565 -14.92 28.64 -7.19
C PRO A 565 -14.39 29.87 -6.43
N GLY A 566 -13.10 29.89 -6.15
CA GLY A 566 -12.47 31.02 -5.43
C GLY A 566 -11.67 30.67 -4.18
N MET A 567 -11.77 29.45 -3.64
CA MET A 567 -10.79 29.00 -2.65
C MET A 567 -9.52 28.52 -3.33
N LEU A 568 -8.72 29.43 -3.78
CA LEU A 568 -7.29 29.26 -3.87
C LEU A 568 -6.82 28.96 -2.43
N PHE A 569 -6.09 27.87 -2.27
CA PHE A 569 -5.40 27.56 -1.01
C PHE A 569 -4.68 28.82 -0.54
N PRO A 570 -4.89 29.29 0.69
CA PRO A 570 -4.09 30.39 1.21
C PRO A 570 -2.64 30.02 1.05
N GLY A 571 -1.81 30.94 0.60
CA GLY A 571 -0.43 30.69 0.26
C GLY A 571 0.29 29.89 1.37
N ALA A 572 1.23 29.07 0.97
CA ALA A 572 1.98 28.09 1.78
C ALA A 572 2.48 28.59 3.16
N ALA A 573 2.58 29.88 3.37
CA ALA A 573 2.99 30.50 4.63
C ALA A 573 1.97 30.34 5.78
N ALA A 574 0.68 30.11 5.49
CA ALA A 574 -0.36 30.00 6.52
C ALA A 574 -0.60 28.56 7.00
N GLN A 575 0.03 27.55 6.40
CA GLN A 575 -0.23 26.14 6.65
C GLN A 575 0.90 25.41 7.38
N LYS A 576 1.82 26.12 8.01
CA LYS A 576 2.95 25.52 8.79
C LYS A 576 2.52 24.78 10.05
N THR A 577 1.24 24.62 10.32
CA THR A 577 0.76 24.10 11.59
C THR A 577 0.26 22.66 11.47
N SER A 578 0.99 21.76 12.12
CA SER A 578 0.57 20.44 12.62
C SER A 578 -0.17 19.51 11.64
N LEU A 579 0.48 19.10 10.57
CA LEU A 579 0.00 17.95 9.78
C LEU A 579 0.06 16.66 10.62
N PRO A 580 -0.94 15.80 10.56
CA PRO A 580 -0.88 14.49 11.20
C PRO A 580 0.28 13.71 10.60
N ARG A 581 0.99 12.96 11.43
CA ARG A 581 2.16 12.21 11.03
C ARG A 581 2.08 10.79 11.51
N LEU A 582 2.43 9.87 10.66
CA LEU A 582 2.42 8.47 11.02
C LEU A 582 3.55 8.15 12.00
N TYR A 583 4.73 8.72 11.80
CA TYR A 583 5.94 8.30 12.49
C TYR A 583 6.88 9.47 12.78
N ARG A 584 7.55 9.42 13.92
CA ARG A 584 8.71 10.26 14.24
C ARG A 584 9.72 9.51 15.11
N ASN A 585 10.93 10.02 15.18
CA ASN A 585 11.98 9.60 16.11
C ASN A 585 12.48 10.84 16.85
N THR A 586 12.10 10.99 18.12
CA THR A 586 12.56 12.11 18.97
C THR A 586 13.84 11.83 19.72
N LYS A 587 14.28 10.55 19.76
CA LYS A 587 15.57 10.14 20.34
C LYS A 587 16.48 9.54 19.26
N PRO A 588 17.11 10.39 18.42
CA PRO A 588 17.90 9.92 17.29
C PRO A 588 19.32 9.45 17.64
N GLU A 589 19.69 9.44 18.92
CA GLU A 589 21.02 9.05 19.36
C GLU A 589 21.20 7.53 19.28
N GLY A 590 22.43 7.08 19.10
CA GLY A 590 22.81 5.68 19.03
C GLY A 590 22.74 5.08 17.62
N ALA A 591 22.50 3.78 17.53
CA ALA A 591 22.35 3.10 16.26
C ALA A 591 21.07 3.54 15.53
N PRO A 592 21.06 3.56 14.17
CA PRO A 592 19.86 3.84 13.41
C PRO A 592 18.70 2.91 13.79
N LYS A 593 17.51 3.47 13.91
CA LYS A 593 16.29 2.69 14.19
C LYS A 593 15.74 2.05 12.95
N GLU A 594 15.29 0.81 13.06
CA GLU A 594 14.73 0.07 11.94
C GLU A 594 13.21 0.25 11.83
N VAL A 595 12.76 0.68 10.66
CA VAL A 595 11.34 0.87 10.34
C VAL A 595 10.99 0.14 9.05
N PHE A 596 10.01 -0.73 9.14
CA PHE A 596 9.40 -1.40 8.00
C PHE A 596 7.99 -0.85 7.82
N ALA A 597 7.69 -0.37 6.63
CA ALA A 597 6.38 0.21 6.35
C ALA A 597 5.80 -0.42 5.08
N ASN A 598 4.66 -1.09 5.23
CA ASN A 598 4.01 -1.81 4.16
C ASN A 598 2.62 -1.21 3.92
N MET A 599 2.35 -0.72 2.74
CA MET A 599 1.13 -0.01 2.39
C MET A 599 0.80 1.08 3.42
N VAL A 600 1.59 2.13 3.42
CA VAL A 600 1.39 3.26 4.32
C VAL A 600 1.02 4.50 3.54
N MET A 601 0.06 5.24 4.07
CA MET A 601 -0.40 6.49 3.51
C MET A 601 -0.06 7.64 4.45
N GLY A 602 0.55 8.70 3.91
CA GLY A 602 0.95 9.86 4.70
C GLY A 602 2.18 9.64 5.58
N PHE A 603 3.04 8.67 5.27
CA PHE A 603 4.34 8.51 5.90
C PHE A 603 5.23 9.72 5.58
N ALA A 604 5.45 10.55 6.57
CA ALA A 604 6.21 11.77 6.42
C ALA A 604 7.44 11.79 7.32
N GLY A 605 8.57 12.15 6.74
CA GLY A 605 9.75 12.56 7.47
C GLY A 605 9.91 14.08 7.35
N GLY A 606 10.30 14.78 8.39
CA GLY A 606 10.47 16.23 8.36
C GLY A 606 11.88 16.66 7.96
N GLY A 607 12.00 17.67 7.10
CA GLY A 607 13.26 18.38 6.83
C GLY A 607 13.61 19.41 7.92
N ASP A 608 14.70 20.17 7.71
CA ASP A 608 15.16 21.17 8.69
C ASP A 608 14.12 22.26 8.95
N ASP A 609 13.25 22.52 7.99
CA ASP A 609 12.16 23.50 8.08
C ASP A 609 10.80 22.84 8.43
N ALA A 610 10.75 21.53 8.50
CA ALA A 610 9.55 20.79 8.88
C ALA A 610 9.55 20.56 10.39
N SER A 611 8.41 20.74 11.01
CA SER A 611 8.24 20.56 12.45
C SER A 611 8.57 19.16 12.98
N LEU A 612 8.96 18.19 12.15
CA LEU A 612 9.37 16.85 12.56
C LEU A 612 10.36 16.24 11.54
N ALA A 613 11.54 15.93 12.02
CA ALA A 613 12.57 15.26 11.24
C ALA A 613 12.64 13.77 11.59
N VAL A 614 12.65 12.92 10.56
CA VAL A 614 13.12 11.55 10.72
C VAL A 614 14.65 11.62 10.70
N LYS A 615 15.25 11.31 11.83
CA LYS A 615 16.71 11.31 11.98
C LYS A 615 17.18 9.93 12.40
N ASN A 616 18.31 9.51 11.83
CA ASN A 616 19.01 8.30 12.22
C ASN A 616 18.08 7.06 12.15
N VAL A 617 17.50 6.83 10.95
CA VAL A 617 16.58 5.72 10.69
C VAL A 617 17.02 4.96 9.45
N HIS A 618 16.94 3.64 9.50
CA HIS A 618 16.91 2.80 8.31
C HIS A 618 15.45 2.44 8.02
N ALA A 619 14.94 2.89 6.88
CA ALA A 619 13.55 2.68 6.48
C ALA A 619 13.46 1.81 5.23
N TRP A 620 12.65 0.74 5.30
CA TRP A 620 12.28 -0.08 4.16
C TRP A 620 10.77 0.02 3.94
N VAL A 621 10.39 0.63 2.82
CA VAL A 621 9.00 0.99 2.55
C VAL A 621 8.52 0.28 1.29
N ARG A 622 7.34 -0.34 1.36
CA ARG A 622 6.62 -0.96 0.24
C ARG A 622 5.31 -0.22 0.06
N GLN A 623 5.11 0.35 -1.10
CA GLN A 623 3.94 1.15 -1.46
C GLN A 623 3.69 2.29 -0.47
N LEU A 624 4.40 3.38 -0.69
CA LEU A 624 4.15 4.66 -0.03
C LEU A 624 3.12 5.44 -0.84
N GLU A 625 2.04 5.83 -0.18
CA GLU A 625 1.01 6.67 -0.77
C GLU A 625 1.03 8.05 -0.12
N ASN A 626 1.04 9.09 -0.93
CA ASN A 626 0.93 10.46 -0.47
C ASN A 626 0.01 11.25 -1.40
N SER A 627 -1.18 11.59 -0.95
CA SER A 627 -2.18 12.26 -1.78
C SER A 627 -2.65 13.56 -1.16
N TYR A 628 -2.64 14.63 -1.95
CA TYR A 628 -3.22 15.95 -1.66
C TYR A 628 -2.59 16.75 -0.52
N TYR A 629 -1.41 16.40 -0.04
CA TYR A 629 -0.76 17.07 1.07
C TYR A 629 0.56 17.72 0.67
N ILE A 630 0.82 18.86 1.31
CA ILE A 630 2.13 19.46 1.40
C ILE A 630 2.91 18.62 2.43
N VAL A 631 3.23 17.39 2.09
CA VAL A 631 4.02 16.52 2.96
C VAL A 631 5.41 16.42 2.35
N GLU A 632 6.34 17.13 2.93
CA GLU A 632 7.75 16.81 2.74
C GLU A 632 8.02 15.46 3.40
N VAL A 633 8.43 14.51 2.62
CA VAL A 633 9.07 13.31 3.11
C VAL A 633 10.55 13.64 3.23
N ALA A 634 11.04 13.84 4.43
CA ALA A 634 12.42 14.25 4.62
C ALA A 634 13.17 13.26 5.50
N PHE A 635 14.37 12.94 5.05
CA PHE A 635 15.31 12.07 5.73
C PHE A 635 16.56 12.88 6.10
N LYS A 636 16.98 12.77 7.36
CA LYS A 636 18.20 13.37 7.86
C LYS A 636 19.06 12.30 8.52
N HIS A 637 20.31 12.17 8.07
CA HIS A 637 21.24 11.13 8.55
C HIS A 637 20.55 9.74 8.55
N SER A 638 19.93 9.37 7.42
CA SER A 638 19.06 8.20 7.33
C SER A 638 19.19 7.53 5.97
N ASP A 639 19.01 6.21 5.97
CA ASP A 639 18.88 5.44 4.74
C ASP A 639 17.42 5.08 4.51
N ALA A 640 16.93 5.31 3.30
CA ALA A 640 15.60 4.93 2.91
C ALA A 640 15.61 4.17 1.59
N TRP A 641 15.03 2.98 1.61
CA TRP A 641 14.75 2.20 0.43
C TRP A 641 13.24 2.09 0.24
N ILE A 642 12.74 2.57 -0.88
CA ILE A 642 11.30 2.64 -1.16
C ILE A 642 11.02 1.93 -2.48
N LEU A 643 10.14 0.93 -2.45
CA LEU A 643 9.62 0.23 -3.61
C LEU A 643 8.14 0.56 -3.79
N GLY A 644 7.82 1.22 -4.89
CA GLY A 644 6.48 1.70 -5.15
C GLY A 644 6.12 2.98 -4.38
N PHE A 645 5.74 3.99 -5.14
CA PHE A 645 5.39 5.29 -4.63
C PHE A 645 4.26 5.89 -5.45
N LYS A 646 3.28 6.48 -4.78
CA LYS A 646 2.30 7.34 -5.44
C LYS A 646 2.19 8.65 -4.67
N SER A 647 2.21 9.75 -5.39
CA SER A 647 1.90 11.07 -4.84
C SER A 647 0.99 11.84 -5.78
N GLU A 648 0.01 12.50 -5.19
CA GLU A 648 -0.75 13.56 -5.82
C GLU A 648 -0.33 14.89 -5.17
N GLY A 649 0.90 15.30 -5.43
CA GLY A 649 1.52 16.47 -4.82
C GLY A 649 0.95 17.79 -5.33
N HIS A 650 1.07 18.83 -4.50
CA HIS A 650 0.84 20.20 -4.94
C HIS A 650 2.14 20.74 -5.58
N PRO A 651 2.10 21.45 -6.69
CA PRO A 651 3.30 21.90 -7.41
C PRO A 651 4.18 22.89 -6.64
N THR A 652 3.74 23.37 -5.48
CA THR A 652 4.54 24.22 -4.57
C THR A 652 5.29 23.42 -3.50
N THR A 653 5.29 22.09 -3.57
CA THR A 653 5.87 21.24 -2.53
C THR A 653 6.94 20.32 -3.07
N THR A 654 8.12 20.34 -2.46
CA THR A 654 9.12 19.30 -2.65
C THR A 654 8.63 17.99 -2.03
N ILE A 655 8.60 16.92 -2.82
CA ILE A 655 8.07 15.62 -2.34
C ILE A 655 9.10 14.91 -1.46
N PHE A 656 10.37 14.92 -1.85
CA PHE A 656 11.44 14.27 -1.08
C PHE A 656 12.56 15.25 -0.78
N HIS A 657 13.02 15.21 0.47
CA HIS A 657 14.18 15.96 0.93
C HIS A 657 15.12 15.01 1.68
N ALA A 658 16.33 14.83 1.17
CA ALA A 658 17.38 14.07 1.83
C ALA A 658 18.50 15.03 2.26
N SER A 659 18.95 14.95 3.51
CA SER A 659 20.00 15.82 4.05
C SER A 659 20.93 15.07 5.01
N ASP A 660 22.08 15.67 5.30
CA ASP A 660 23.03 15.20 6.31
C ASP A 660 23.48 13.75 6.03
N HIS A 661 24.06 13.53 4.85
CA HIS A 661 24.58 12.23 4.39
C HIS A 661 23.54 11.11 4.35
N SER A 662 22.28 11.47 4.11
CA SER A 662 21.24 10.49 3.87
C SER A 662 21.39 9.80 2.52
N ARG A 663 20.90 8.57 2.41
CA ARG A 663 20.83 7.85 1.13
C ARG A 663 19.38 7.46 0.85
N LEU A 664 18.88 7.82 -0.33
CA LEU A 664 17.53 7.51 -0.77
C LEU A 664 17.54 6.71 -2.07
N GLU A 665 17.00 5.51 -2.06
CA GLU A 665 16.74 4.72 -3.26
C GLU A 665 15.23 4.55 -3.41
N LEU A 666 14.63 5.25 -4.39
CA LEU A 666 13.21 5.21 -4.69
C LEU A 666 12.99 4.55 -6.04
N LEU A 667 12.49 3.32 -6.02
CA LEU A 667 12.37 2.46 -7.19
C LEU A 667 10.91 2.17 -7.53
N GLY A 668 10.49 2.62 -8.70
CA GLY A 668 9.12 2.52 -9.17
C GLY A 668 8.17 3.43 -8.43
N GLY A 669 7.38 4.13 -9.16
CA GLY A 669 6.41 5.03 -8.57
C GLY A 669 5.78 5.95 -9.59
N LEU A 670 4.77 6.63 -9.11
CA LEU A 670 3.97 7.55 -9.89
C LEU A 670 3.77 8.83 -9.11
N TYR A 671 4.07 9.97 -9.70
CA TYR A 671 3.65 11.23 -9.13
C TYR A 671 2.71 11.98 -10.08
N CYS A 672 1.67 12.53 -9.51
CA CYS A 672 0.68 13.34 -10.19
C CYS A 672 0.75 14.78 -9.65
N THR A 673 0.86 15.75 -10.53
CA THR A 673 0.92 17.15 -10.13
C THR A 673 -0.24 17.93 -10.72
N TYR A 674 -0.80 18.84 -9.93
CA TYR A 674 -1.71 19.87 -10.42
C TYR A 674 -0.89 21.13 -10.74
N PRO A 675 -1.19 21.80 -11.85
CA PRO A 675 -0.37 22.93 -12.27
C PRO A 675 -0.64 24.16 -11.42
N ALA A 676 0.36 24.59 -10.72
CA ALA A 676 0.55 25.98 -10.35
C ALA A 676 1.98 26.38 -10.73
N PRO A 677 2.26 27.60 -11.09
CA PRO A 677 3.61 28.05 -11.38
C PRO A 677 4.43 28.13 -10.08
N GLY A 678 4.83 27.00 -9.56
CA GLY A 678 5.71 26.89 -8.40
C GLY A 678 7.11 26.51 -8.84
N VAL A 679 8.11 27.08 -8.24
CA VAL A 679 9.53 26.93 -8.58
C VAL A 679 10.22 25.99 -7.59
N VAL A 680 9.52 24.98 -7.08
CA VAL A 680 10.15 24.01 -6.17
C VAL A 680 10.55 22.76 -6.94
N PRO A 681 11.72 22.18 -6.65
CA PRO A 681 12.12 20.90 -7.23
C PRO A 681 11.30 19.76 -6.67
N LEU A 682 11.14 18.68 -7.47
CA LEU A 682 10.50 17.45 -7.01
C LEU A 682 11.24 16.85 -5.82
N VAL A 683 12.57 16.84 -5.90
CA VAL A 683 13.48 16.30 -4.89
C VAL A 683 14.59 17.28 -4.59
N ILE A 684 14.89 17.46 -3.31
CA ILE A 684 16.07 18.18 -2.83
C ILE A 684 17.01 17.20 -2.14
N SER A 685 18.29 17.26 -2.52
CA SER A 685 19.38 16.57 -1.87
C SER A 685 20.34 17.62 -1.29
N ARG A 686 20.69 17.47 -0.01
CA ARG A 686 21.73 18.28 0.65
C ARG A 686 22.80 17.36 1.22
N ASP A 687 24.01 17.40 0.63
CA ASP A 687 25.11 16.51 1.01
C ASP A 687 24.66 15.02 1.17
N SER A 688 23.81 14.55 0.24
CA SER A 688 23.14 13.25 0.32
C SER A 688 23.11 12.55 -1.03
N GLU A 689 22.88 11.25 -1.06
CA GLU A 689 22.83 10.44 -2.27
C GLU A 689 21.41 10.00 -2.59
N ILE A 690 21.02 10.16 -3.83
CA ILE A 690 19.66 9.85 -4.29
C ILE A 690 19.72 9.05 -5.58
N CYS A 691 18.89 8.01 -5.62
CA CYS A 691 18.59 7.24 -6.81
C CYS A 691 17.08 7.19 -7.01
N LEU A 692 16.58 7.56 -8.18
CA LEU A 692 15.16 7.61 -8.50
C LEU A 692 14.85 6.84 -9.78
N SER A 693 13.79 6.04 -9.77
CA SER A 693 13.16 5.49 -10.96
C SER A 693 11.65 5.68 -10.87
N LEU A 694 11.09 6.62 -11.60
CA LEU A 694 9.73 7.10 -11.43
C LEU A 694 9.04 7.40 -12.76
N SER A 695 7.72 7.42 -12.75
CA SER A 695 6.91 7.98 -13.82
C SER A 695 6.05 9.13 -13.30
N SER A 696 5.71 10.06 -14.17
CA SER A 696 4.79 11.13 -13.85
C SER A 696 3.48 11.00 -14.59
N PHE A 697 2.44 11.54 -13.99
CA PHE A 697 1.12 11.64 -14.58
C PHE A 697 0.57 13.05 -14.38
N GLY A 698 0.22 13.72 -15.44
CA GLY A 698 -0.34 15.07 -15.39
C GLY A 698 -1.83 15.09 -15.68
N GLY A 699 -2.63 15.52 -14.73
CA GLY A 699 -4.10 15.64 -14.91
C GLY A 699 -4.55 16.88 -15.65
N THR A 700 -3.68 17.85 -15.98
CA THR A 700 -4.05 19.12 -16.61
C THR A 700 -2.95 19.70 -17.51
N LYS A 701 -3.28 20.76 -18.22
CA LYS A 701 -2.45 21.38 -19.28
C LYS A 701 -1.14 22.04 -18.80
N ALA A 702 -0.91 22.16 -17.52
CA ALA A 702 0.24 22.88 -16.99
C ALA A 702 1.11 21.97 -16.14
N GLY A 703 2.22 21.75 -16.58
CA GLY A 703 3.52 21.63 -15.97
C GLY A 703 3.72 20.60 -14.87
N MET A 704 4.64 19.77 -15.16
CA MET A 704 5.42 18.94 -14.24
C MET A 704 6.36 19.82 -13.43
N TYR A 705 7.03 19.25 -12.42
CA TYR A 705 8.14 19.93 -11.77
C TYR A 705 9.20 20.29 -12.78
N PRO A 706 9.50 21.56 -13.01
CA PRO A 706 10.51 21.95 -14.01
C PRO A 706 11.92 21.51 -13.62
N VAL A 707 12.16 21.31 -12.32
CA VAL A 707 13.38 20.73 -11.75
C VAL A 707 13.01 19.43 -11.05
N VAL A 708 13.54 18.32 -11.53
CA VAL A 708 13.34 17.00 -10.94
C VAL A 708 14.20 16.82 -9.70
N LEU A 709 15.46 17.23 -9.77
CA LEU A 709 16.41 17.15 -8.66
C LEU A 709 17.17 18.45 -8.52
N ARG A 710 17.25 18.96 -7.30
CA ARG A 710 18.17 19.98 -6.88
C ARG A 710 19.13 19.38 -5.85
N ASP A 711 20.41 19.32 -6.22
CA ASP A 711 21.47 18.81 -5.35
C ASP A 711 22.32 19.97 -4.84
N GLU A 712 22.39 20.14 -3.53
CA GLU A 712 23.14 21.17 -2.83
C GLU A 712 24.31 20.51 -2.10
N ARG A 713 25.53 20.73 -2.59
CA ARG A 713 26.72 20.08 -2.07
C ARG A 713 27.88 21.10 -1.95
N ASN A 714 28.50 21.16 -0.77
CA ASN A 714 29.66 22.07 -0.55
C ASN A 714 29.39 23.50 -1.00
N GLY A 715 28.18 24.01 -0.82
CA GLY A 715 27.77 25.35 -1.24
C GLY A 715 27.52 25.52 -2.74
N GLN A 716 27.62 24.44 -3.53
CA GLN A 716 27.29 24.44 -4.95
C GLN A 716 25.92 23.84 -5.15
N VAL A 717 25.18 24.31 -6.15
CA VAL A 717 23.86 23.84 -6.52
C VAL A 717 23.90 23.26 -7.93
N THR A 718 23.48 22.02 -8.07
CA THR A 718 23.28 21.33 -9.36
C THR A 718 21.81 21.01 -9.54
N GLU A 719 21.24 21.38 -10.68
CA GLU A 719 19.85 21.09 -10.98
C GLU A 719 19.70 20.17 -12.20
N VAL A 720 18.80 19.21 -12.11
CA VAL A 720 18.41 18.33 -13.22
C VAL A 720 17.01 18.72 -13.65
N PRO A 721 16.87 19.37 -14.81
CA PRO A 721 15.56 19.76 -15.32
C PRO A 721 14.78 18.56 -15.88
N ASP A 722 13.46 18.66 -15.92
CA ASP A 722 12.56 17.66 -16.48
C ASP A 722 12.82 17.37 -17.96
N THR A 723 13.35 18.35 -18.69
CA THR A 723 13.70 18.24 -20.11
C THR A 723 14.83 17.24 -20.41
N ARG A 724 15.54 16.77 -19.39
CA ARG A 724 16.52 15.68 -19.51
C ARG A 724 15.88 14.31 -19.72
N PHE A 725 14.56 14.19 -19.51
CA PHE A 725 13.83 12.92 -19.57
C PHE A 725 12.87 12.89 -20.74
N GLU A 726 12.69 11.70 -21.29
CA GLU A 726 11.78 11.47 -22.43
C GLU A 726 10.32 11.74 -22.06
N PRO A 727 9.56 12.36 -22.99
CA PRO A 727 8.12 12.50 -22.79
C PRO A 727 7.42 11.15 -22.70
N ARG A 728 6.53 11.00 -21.75
CA ARG A 728 5.73 9.79 -21.61
C ARG A 728 4.65 9.64 -22.70
N ARG A 729 4.21 10.73 -23.32
CA ARG A 729 3.18 10.80 -24.37
C ARG A 729 1.84 10.12 -24.02
N ALA A 730 1.50 10.04 -22.73
CA ALA A 730 0.34 9.27 -22.34
C ALA A 730 -0.96 10.06 -22.40
N ILE A 731 -1.09 11.13 -21.65
CA ILE A 731 -2.32 11.93 -21.56
C ILE A 731 -2.02 13.43 -21.68
N CYS A 732 -0.92 13.88 -21.11
CA CYS A 732 -0.52 15.29 -21.11
C CYS A 732 0.89 15.51 -21.70
N PRO A 733 1.12 16.61 -22.40
CA PRO A 733 2.41 16.89 -23.06
C PRO A 733 3.62 16.98 -22.10
N GLY A 734 3.38 17.23 -20.83
CA GLY A 734 4.43 17.40 -19.82
C GLY A 734 4.81 16.13 -19.05
N GLU A 735 4.17 15.02 -19.31
CA GLU A 735 4.48 13.76 -18.61
C GLU A 735 5.88 13.24 -18.96
N ARG A 736 6.57 12.69 -17.97
CA ARG A 736 7.94 12.15 -18.10
C ARG A 736 8.02 10.74 -17.51
N ILE A 737 8.95 9.97 -18.04
CA ILE A 737 9.49 8.79 -17.38
C ILE A 737 10.93 9.09 -17.01
N ILE A 738 11.26 8.84 -15.75
CA ILE A 738 12.61 8.86 -15.21
C ILE A 738 13.07 7.41 -15.13
N PRO A 739 13.76 6.88 -16.15
CA PRO A 739 14.19 5.48 -16.13
C PRO A 739 15.14 5.20 -14.97
N LEU A 740 16.07 6.12 -14.75
CA LEU A 740 16.97 6.17 -13.62
C LEU A 740 17.60 7.58 -13.54
N LEU A 741 17.61 8.16 -12.35
CA LEU A 741 18.32 9.41 -12.03
C LEU A 741 19.16 9.19 -10.77
N THR A 742 20.42 9.62 -10.81
CA THR A 742 21.34 9.57 -9.67
C THR A 742 22.03 10.92 -9.47
N ASN A 743 22.52 11.19 -8.25
CA ASN A 743 23.32 12.35 -7.92
C ASN A 743 24.64 12.01 -7.20
N THR A 744 25.07 10.78 -7.29
CA THR A 744 26.37 10.40 -6.73
C THR A 744 27.48 10.99 -7.61
N PRO A 745 28.36 11.84 -7.09
CA PRO A 745 29.55 12.27 -7.81
C PRO A 745 30.53 11.09 -7.96
N LYS A 746 31.45 11.20 -8.90
CA LYS A 746 32.51 10.20 -9.15
C LYS A 746 33.49 10.13 -8.00
#